data_e39a800bfa6ad11dd93918a34997f4b9
#
_entry.id   e39a800bfa6ad11dd93918a34997f4b9
#
_cell.length_a   1.000
_cell.length_b   1.000
_cell.length_c   1.000
_cell.angle_alpha   90.00
_cell.angle_beta   90.00
_cell.angle_gamma   90.00
#
_symmetry.space_group_name_H-M   'P 1'
#
loop_
_entity.id
_entity.type
_entity.pdbx_description
1 polymer ?
#
loop_
_entity_poly.entity_id
_entity_poly.type
_entity_poly.pdbx_seq_one_letter_code
_entity_poly.pdbx_strand_id
1 'polypeptide(L)'
;MKKIILPLLLLGSQLAFSQNTGKVNGVIFDEQTNAALPGASVSVKGTNIFTISDDKGKFILRDLIPGKIFLIISHVAYEQMELPVSISDHNNSFVNIPLAVGNRIGNEVIISASKRPEKITNAPASIQVIGRKDLEEFPGSNVTELVSKVQGIEYTRSGVDDITFNARGLNSAFNNKVFQMVDGRNTMAAASAGLALFNNGSTIKDDIERIEIVMGPQSALYGPNAHNALFNYITKDPRQYQGTSVSASIGSQSQYSTRFRHALQINNKWAYKITGEHAIGKDFEWHDSVYAGNQNGNTPFFGSAVAIPERIQDFGFRRSRGEAHVYYTLKPGADIIVSGGGSKFTRTQVTTGTHNRLEDITYGFLQARFVHPHFFANVYNTWGNLGKVLFLGNYTRDFWNRTHSSQTIGPNRYLPPDSAQIFATRLGNYVTEKSQRINADAQYNYHFEKAGLLLVAGMAFQKDMPNGYGLTLIDSFQKIRTTQYGAVVQLDKSLPLKFRFISTTRWDHHSNFGNFFAPRFGLLKGIGDGNLRITWGKAYAMPSIQNQYAGIGRSLFGNASGVYYIPNETNIHNTEDYRTTTPLQPEQVQTWEIGYKGNFFRKFYIDVNYYNGLSKNFISPSRSVGGRVISVNGIPVKHNPAIAGSIQNDTLKNASFSTFFNYGDVRTFGIDAGVSYSYNKHINFTVRYSWFGSDIKKDNPKNDANKDGYVSAEEKSLNTPQNRAIAIINLQNLFKSKLFVNFSIRYVEQYEFYSGSQIGTVAGKGKRGKIEIPGKPPLIKNFDWGPLGGFTTVDLSAGYKFNAMVSINAGVTNLFNCRQMEMVASPSISRLIMMEIKINVPYLKKQNSLQAD
;
A
#
# COMPACT_ATOMS: atom_id res chain seq x y z
N MET A 1 -29.39 -18.15 -29.38
CA MET A 1 -28.35 -18.59 -28.43
C MET A 1 -28.94 -19.00 -27.06
N LYS A 2 -30.04 -19.75 -27.00
CA LYS A 2 -30.70 -20.19 -25.74
C LYS A 2 -30.85 -21.72 -25.61
N LYS A 3 -30.13 -22.52 -26.39
CA LYS A 3 -30.31 -23.99 -26.43
C LYS A 3 -29.03 -24.83 -26.24
N ILE A 4 -27.89 -24.23 -25.78
CA ILE A 4 -26.62 -24.97 -25.62
C ILE A 4 -26.14 -25.02 -24.15
N ILE A 5 -26.80 -24.37 -23.21
CA ILE A 5 -26.37 -24.32 -21.79
C ILE A 5 -26.96 -25.47 -20.93
N LEU A 6 -28.00 -26.15 -21.36
CA LEU A 6 -28.68 -27.17 -20.57
C LEU A 6 -28.03 -28.57 -20.57
N PRO A 7 -27.29 -29.04 -21.58
CA PRO A 7 -26.63 -30.36 -21.53
C PRO A 7 -25.31 -30.40 -20.76
N LEU A 8 -24.65 -29.26 -20.46
CA LEU A 8 -23.42 -29.24 -19.68
C LEU A 8 -23.63 -29.34 -18.17
N LEU A 9 -24.82 -29.12 -17.67
CA LEU A 9 -25.19 -29.22 -16.25
C LEU A 9 -25.62 -30.63 -15.82
N LEU A 10 -25.87 -31.54 -16.75
CA LEU A 10 -26.32 -32.90 -16.46
C LEU A 10 -25.24 -34.00 -16.55
N LEU A 11 -23.99 -33.66 -16.96
CA LEU A 11 -22.88 -34.63 -16.96
C LEU A 11 -22.01 -34.57 -15.67
N GLY A 12 -22.34 -33.73 -14.67
CA GLY A 12 -21.63 -33.58 -13.42
C GLY A 12 -22.11 -34.45 -12.24
N SER A 13 -23.12 -35.30 -12.40
CA SER A 13 -23.81 -35.95 -11.29
C SER A 13 -23.50 -37.42 -11.03
N GLN A 14 -22.48 -37.99 -11.62
CA GLN A 14 -22.14 -39.40 -11.36
C GLN A 14 -20.64 -39.59 -11.14
N LEU A 15 -20.13 -39.22 -9.98
CA LEU A 15 -18.93 -39.82 -9.36
C LEU A 15 -18.88 -39.44 -7.87
N ALA A 16 -19.83 -39.86 -7.08
CA ALA A 16 -19.70 -39.90 -5.63
C ALA A 16 -18.95 -41.17 -5.25
N PHE A 17 -17.61 -41.16 -5.37
CA PHE A 17 -16.81 -42.13 -4.66
C PHE A 17 -16.80 -41.75 -3.18
N SER A 18 -17.46 -42.56 -2.35
CA SER A 18 -17.23 -42.56 -0.91
C SER A 18 -15.76 -42.89 -0.65
N GLN A 19 -14.96 -41.89 -0.46
CA GLN A 19 -13.57 -42.09 0.00
C GLN A 19 -13.62 -42.39 1.50
N ASN A 20 -13.15 -43.55 1.89
CA ASN A 20 -12.86 -43.85 3.29
C ASN A 20 -11.83 -42.84 3.81
N THR A 21 -12.17 -42.07 4.82
CA THR A 21 -11.29 -41.02 5.39
C THR A 21 -10.89 -41.37 6.79
N GLY A 22 -9.62 -41.17 7.13
CA GLY A 22 -9.10 -41.32 8.48
C GLY A 22 -9.05 -39.98 9.24
N LYS A 23 -8.72 -40.00 10.51
CA LYS A 23 -8.51 -38.80 11.31
C LYS A 23 -7.25 -38.92 12.17
N VAL A 24 -6.64 -37.75 12.44
CA VAL A 24 -5.51 -37.62 13.38
C VAL A 24 -5.94 -36.73 14.54
N ASN A 25 -5.75 -37.22 15.73
CA ASN A 25 -5.94 -36.46 16.96
C ASN A 25 -4.60 -36.31 17.66
N GLY A 26 -4.39 -35.27 18.44
CA GLY A 26 -3.15 -35.15 19.20
C GLY A 26 -3.19 -34.02 20.22
N VAL A 27 -2.11 -33.93 20.96
CA VAL A 27 -1.86 -32.85 21.91
C VAL A 27 -0.51 -32.22 21.57
N ILE A 28 -0.48 -30.90 21.53
CA ILE A 28 0.72 -30.11 21.32
C ILE A 28 1.11 -29.43 22.62
N PHE A 29 2.36 -29.58 23.01
CA PHE A 29 2.86 -29.06 24.28
C PHE A 29 4.29 -28.55 24.15
N ASP A 30 4.69 -27.68 25.04
CA ASP A 30 6.05 -27.17 25.17
C ASP A 30 6.98 -28.30 25.65
N GLU A 31 8.04 -28.56 24.88
CA GLU A 31 8.99 -29.66 25.16
C GLU A 31 9.71 -29.54 26.51
N GLN A 32 9.91 -28.31 27.00
CA GLN A 32 10.63 -28.09 28.26
C GLN A 32 9.72 -27.99 29.48
N THR A 33 8.53 -27.41 29.34
CA THR A 33 7.63 -27.13 30.45
C THR A 33 6.44 -28.11 30.52
N ASN A 34 6.24 -28.92 29.50
CA ASN A 34 5.05 -29.75 29.28
C ASN A 34 3.73 -28.98 29.32
N ALA A 35 3.78 -27.65 29.21
CA ALA A 35 2.59 -26.81 29.14
C ALA A 35 1.86 -27.01 27.80
N ALA A 36 0.56 -27.17 27.83
CA ALA A 36 -0.26 -27.22 26.62
C ALA A 36 -0.06 -25.97 25.76
N LEU A 37 -0.01 -26.13 24.45
CA LEU A 37 0.16 -25.02 23.48
C LEU A 37 -1.15 -24.78 22.72
N PRO A 38 -1.98 -23.83 23.18
CA PRO A 38 -3.17 -23.43 22.47
C PRO A 38 -2.80 -22.56 21.25
N GLY A 39 -3.59 -22.68 20.18
CA GLY A 39 -3.39 -21.88 18.97
C GLY A 39 -2.26 -22.36 18.05
N ALA A 40 -1.70 -23.56 18.26
CA ALA A 40 -0.77 -24.16 17.34
C ALA A 40 -1.50 -24.64 16.06
N SER A 41 -1.00 -24.25 14.91
CA SER A 41 -1.52 -24.69 13.62
C SER A 41 -0.95 -26.06 13.25
N VAL A 42 -1.81 -26.98 12.87
CA VAL A 42 -1.47 -28.31 12.34
C VAL A 42 -2.03 -28.42 10.93
N SER A 43 -1.18 -28.55 9.95
CA SER A 43 -1.58 -28.69 8.54
C SER A 43 -1.00 -29.93 7.90
N VAL A 44 -1.68 -30.48 6.90
CA VAL A 44 -1.17 -31.58 6.09
C VAL A 44 -0.34 -31.02 4.95
N LYS A 45 0.92 -31.41 4.88
CA LYS A 45 1.89 -30.94 3.87
C LYS A 45 1.36 -31.15 2.46
N GLY A 46 1.36 -30.08 1.65
CA GLY A 46 0.91 -30.12 0.27
C GLY A 46 -0.60 -30.07 0.07
N THR A 47 -1.37 -29.88 1.14
CA THR A 47 -2.83 -29.71 1.11
C THR A 47 -3.24 -28.45 1.84
N ASN A 48 -4.53 -28.09 1.79
CA ASN A 48 -5.11 -27.02 2.60
C ASN A 48 -5.90 -27.58 3.82
N ILE A 49 -5.67 -28.83 4.17
CA ILE A 49 -6.28 -29.42 5.35
C ILE A 49 -5.46 -28.97 6.56
N PHE A 50 -6.08 -28.22 7.46
CA PHE A 50 -5.43 -27.77 8.68
C PHE A 50 -6.44 -27.68 9.85
N THR A 51 -5.91 -27.61 11.04
CA THR A 51 -6.64 -27.34 12.27
C THR A 51 -5.76 -26.56 13.23
N ILE A 52 -6.35 -26.11 14.34
CA ILE A 52 -5.63 -25.39 15.41
C ILE A 52 -5.89 -26.10 16.72
N SER A 53 -4.87 -26.14 17.58
CA SER A 53 -5.00 -26.69 18.92
C SER A 53 -5.86 -25.81 19.82
N ASP A 54 -6.67 -26.44 20.65
CA ASP A 54 -7.53 -25.82 21.67
C ASP A 54 -6.73 -25.34 22.91
N ASP A 55 -7.43 -24.81 23.91
CA ASP A 55 -6.85 -24.33 25.18
C ASP A 55 -6.05 -25.39 25.96
N LYS A 56 -6.26 -26.66 25.66
CA LYS A 56 -5.54 -27.81 26.25
C LYS A 56 -4.49 -28.38 25.29
N GLY A 57 -4.16 -27.65 24.21
CA GLY A 57 -3.22 -28.08 23.19
C GLY A 57 -3.74 -29.21 22.30
N LYS A 58 -5.02 -29.60 22.40
CA LYS A 58 -5.60 -30.71 21.63
C LYS A 58 -5.99 -30.25 20.26
N PHE A 59 -5.77 -31.09 19.24
CA PHE A 59 -6.21 -30.83 17.86
C PHE A 59 -6.83 -32.08 17.23
N ILE A 60 -7.65 -31.89 16.20
CA ILE A 60 -8.26 -32.96 15.41
C ILE A 60 -8.21 -32.54 13.94
N LEU A 61 -7.52 -33.34 13.12
CA LEU A 61 -7.61 -33.30 11.65
C LEU A 61 -8.54 -34.41 11.18
N ARG A 62 -9.50 -34.07 10.32
CA ARG A 62 -10.52 -35.01 9.80
C ARG A 62 -10.37 -35.10 8.27
N ASP A 63 -11.06 -36.07 7.70
CA ASP A 63 -11.21 -36.28 6.27
C ASP A 63 -9.88 -36.47 5.54
N LEU A 64 -8.94 -37.20 6.17
CA LEU A 64 -7.63 -37.49 5.64
C LEU A 64 -7.67 -38.73 4.74
N ILE A 65 -7.00 -38.65 3.60
CA ILE A 65 -6.86 -39.80 2.70
C ILE A 65 -5.91 -40.82 3.35
N PRO A 66 -6.28 -42.12 3.38
CA PRO A 66 -5.40 -43.19 3.89
C PRO A 66 -4.04 -43.18 3.19
N GLY A 67 -2.97 -43.38 3.95
CA GLY A 67 -1.63 -43.34 3.47
C GLY A 67 -0.66 -42.63 4.41
N LYS A 68 0.60 -42.49 3.98
CA LYS A 68 1.61 -41.79 4.76
C LYS A 68 1.53 -40.30 4.41
N ILE A 69 1.19 -39.47 5.40
CA ILE A 69 1.12 -37.99 5.29
C ILE A 69 2.19 -37.37 6.18
N PHE A 70 2.52 -36.11 5.89
CA PHE A 70 3.37 -35.29 6.75
C PHE A 70 2.53 -34.17 7.35
N LEU A 71 2.51 -34.08 8.67
CA LEU A 71 1.92 -32.95 9.38
C LEU A 71 2.98 -31.86 9.52
N ILE A 72 2.60 -30.62 9.24
CA ILE A 72 3.37 -29.42 9.55
C ILE A 72 2.72 -28.76 10.75
N ILE A 73 3.44 -28.73 11.86
CA ILE A 73 3.01 -28.13 13.10
C ILE A 73 3.77 -26.82 13.31
N SER A 74 3.06 -25.73 13.50
CA SER A 74 3.66 -24.43 13.74
C SER A 74 2.93 -23.69 14.86
N HIS A 75 3.69 -23.01 15.69
CA HIS A 75 3.18 -22.16 16.74
C HIS A 75 4.07 -20.91 16.87
N VAL A 76 3.47 -19.75 17.21
CA VAL A 76 4.23 -18.51 17.48
C VAL A 76 5.20 -18.77 18.64
N ALA A 77 6.48 -18.48 18.45
CA ALA A 77 7.57 -18.72 19.38
C ALA A 77 8.07 -20.18 19.50
N TYR A 78 7.56 -21.13 18.69
CA TYR A 78 8.03 -22.50 18.70
C TYR A 78 8.63 -22.91 17.35
N GLU A 79 9.53 -23.89 17.37
CA GLU A 79 10.08 -24.47 16.14
C GLU A 79 8.97 -25.20 15.38
N GLN A 80 8.88 -24.95 14.08
CA GLN A 80 8.00 -25.73 13.21
C GLN A 80 8.51 -27.17 13.15
N MET A 81 7.61 -28.12 13.39
CA MET A 81 7.89 -29.56 13.31
C MET A 81 7.20 -30.15 12.08
N GLU A 82 7.91 -31.03 11.37
CA GLU A 82 7.33 -31.88 10.34
C GLU A 82 7.28 -33.32 10.89
N LEU A 83 6.08 -33.88 11.02
CA LEU A 83 5.85 -35.20 11.61
C LEU A 83 5.22 -36.14 10.58
N PRO A 84 5.88 -37.26 10.22
CA PRO A 84 5.26 -38.26 9.38
C PRO A 84 4.21 -39.05 10.20
N VAL A 85 3.01 -39.18 9.65
CA VAL A 85 1.89 -39.90 10.26
C VAL A 85 1.30 -40.86 9.21
N SER A 86 1.05 -42.10 9.62
CA SER A 86 0.36 -43.07 8.74
C SER A 86 -1.11 -43.08 9.09
N ILE A 87 -1.93 -42.83 8.08
CA ILE A 87 -3.39 -42.87 8.16
C ILE A 87 -3.89 -44.22 7.67
N SER A 88 -4.59 -44.95 8.50
CA SER A 88 -5.29 -46.19 8.13
C SER A 88 -6.79 -45.95 8.03
N ASP A 89 -7.46 -46.79 7.22
CA ASP A 89 -8.92 -46.74 7.06
C ASP A 89 -9.63 -46.88 8.42
N HIS A 90 -10.52 -45.95 8.67
CA HIS A 90 -11.35 -45.88 9.89
C HIS A 90 -10.63 -45.80 11.24
N ASN A 91 -9.31 -45.72 11.28
CA ASN A 91 -8.55 -45.62 12.53
C ASN A 91 -8.19 -44.17 12.91
N ASN A 92 -8.24 -43.92 14.23
CA ASN A 92 -7.81 -42.68 14.84
C ASN A 92 -6.32 -42.77 15.17
N SER A 93 -5.46 -42.07 14.44
CA SER A 93 -4.07 -41.89 14.86
C SER A 93 -4.00 -40.84 15.96
N PHE A 94 -3.37 -41.15 17.09
CA PHE A 94 -3.12 -40.21 18.18
C PHE A 94 -1.64 -39.88 18.24
N VAL A 95 -1.31 -38.58 18.28
CA VAL A 95 0.09 -38.10 18.29
C VAL A 95 0.30 -37.09 19.42
N ASN A 96 1.37 -37.25 20.18
CA ASN A 96 1.86 -36.27 21.14
C ASN A 96 2.98 -35.48 20.51
N ILE A 97 2.87 -34.16 20.43
CA ILE A 97 3.76 -33.31 19.69
C ILE A 97 4.46 -32.31 20.63
N PRO A 98 5.68 -32.63 21.08
CA PRO A 98 6.49 -31.66 21.81
C PRO A 98 7.02 -30.62 20.82
N LEU A 99 6.77 -29.34 21.06
CA LEU A 99 7.39 -28.26 20.32
C LEU A 99 8.50 -27.62 21.14
N ALA A 100 9.68 -27.53 20.57
CA ALA A 100 10.77 -26.77 21.15
C ALA A 100 10.51 -25.27 20.98
N VAL A 101 10.78 -24.46 22.03
CA VAL A 101 10.73 -23.02 21.92
C VAL A 101 11.72 -22.57 20.84
N GLY A 102 11.21 -22.09 19.76
CA GLY A 102 11.98 -21.65 18.60
C GLY A 102 12.00 -20.13 18.54
N ASN A 103 13.18 -19.55 18.64
CA ASN A 103 13.41 -18.15 18.26
C ASN A 103 13.74 -18.04 16.75
N ARG A 104 13.18 -18.92 15.90
CA ARG A 104 13.47 -18.92 14.49
C ARG A 104 12.62 -17.90 13.76
N ILE A 105 13.18 -16.72 13.59
CA ILE A 105 12.75 -15.76 12.56
C ILE A 105 12.94 -16.45 11.19
N GLY A 106 11.98 -16.33 10.28
CA GLY A 106 12.08 -16.91 8.93
C GLY A 106 11.30 -18.21 8.71
N ASN A 107 10.48 -18.62 9.67
CA ASN A 107 9.56 -19.76 9.52
C ASN A 107 8.13 -19.33 9.16
N GLU A 108 7.88 -18.04 9.00
CA GLU A 108 6.57 -17.52 8.64
C GLU A 108 6.08 -18.12 7.32
N VAL A 109 4.81 -18.52 7.31
CA VAL A 109 4.13 -18.95 6.09
C VAL A 109 3.53 -17.72 5.40
N ILE A 110 3.86 -17.56 4.14
CA ILE A 110 3.42 -16.45 3.28
C ILE A 110 2.64 -16.98 2.08
N ILE A 111 1.85 -16.12 1.46
CA ILE A 111 1.05 -16.45 0.26
C ILE A 111 1.41 -15.53 -0.91
N SER A 112 1.82 -14.30 -0.67
CA SER A 112 1.92 -13.25 -1.69
C SER A 112 3.01 -13.45 -2.73
N ALA A 113 4.07 -14.21 -2.44
CA ALA A 113 5.18 -14.37 -3.36
C ALA A 113 4.89 -15.32 -4.53
N SER A 114 4.00 -16.31 -4.33
CA SER A 114 3.71 -17.37 -5.30
C SER A 114 2.22 -17.73 -5.41
N LYS A 115 1.34 -16.95 -4.75
CA LYS A 115 -0.11 -17.22 -4.62
C LYS A 115 -0.42 -18.60 -4.01
N ARG A 116 0.45 -19.12 -3.18
CA ARG A 116 0.26 -20.34 -2.38
C ARG A 116 0.96 -20.21 -1.03
N PRO A 117 0.51 -20.94 0.00
CA PRO A 117 1.23 -21.01 1.26
C PRO A 117 2.63 -21.62 1.07
N GLU A 118 3.67 -20.89 1.47
CA GLU A 118 5.05 -21.37 1.51
C GLU A 118 5.84 -20.68 2.61
N LYS A 119 6.95 -21.29 3.05
CA LYS A 119 7.86 -20.65 4.00
C LYS A 119 8.47 -19.40 3.39
N ILE A 120 8.63 -18.34 4.16
CA ILE A 120 9.24 -17.08 3.71
C ILE A 120 10.65 -17.29 3.17
N THR A 121 11.42 -18.25 3.71
CA THR A 121 12.75 -18.61 3.22
C THR A 121 12.72 -19.23 1.83
N ASN A 122 11.61 -19.85 1.41
CA ASN A 122 11.43 -20.48 0.12
C ASN A 122 10.81 -19.56 -0.95
N ALA A 123 10.53 -18.31 -0.58
CA ALA A 123 9.88 -17.37 -1.46
C ALA A 123 10.72 -17.01 -2.68
N PRO A 124 10.14 -16.96 -3.89
CA PRO A 124 10.85 -16.55 -5.10
C PRO A 124 10.98 -15.01 -5.23
N ALA A 125 10.81 -14.28 -4.14
CA ALA A 125 10.86 -12.82 -4.09
C ALA A 125 11.47 -12.34 -2.78
N SER A 126 11.92 -11.07 -2.76
CA SER A 126 12.21 -10.38 -1.51
C SER A 126 10.89 -10.07 -0.82
N ILE A 127 10.65 -10.69 0.33
CA ILE A 127 9.41 -10.52 1.09
C ILE A 127 9.70 -10.27 2.56
N GLN A 128 8.99 -9.32 3.14
CA GLN A 128 8.99 -8.99 4.55
C GLN A 128 7.59 -9.22 5.13
N VAL A 129 7.52 -9.53 6.41
CA VAL A 129 6.24 -9.74 7.11
C VAL A 129 6.21 -8.86 8.35
N ILE A 130 5.13 -8.09 8.51
CA ILE A 130 4.73 -7.50 9.77
C ILE A 130 3.74 -8.49 10.38
N GLY A 131 4.18 -9.18 11.41
CA GLY A 131 3.42 -10.28 12.00
C GLY A 131 2.37 -9.83 13.01
N ARG A 132 1.53 -10.78 13.44
CA ARG A 132 0.52 -10.54 14.46
C ARG A 132 1.11 -9.92 15.74
N LYS A 133 2.28 -10.36 16.14
CA LYS A 133 2.95 -9.87 17.36
C LYS A 133 3.28 -8.38 17.23
N ASP A 134 3.88 -7.95 16.12
CA ASP A 134 4.20 -6.55 15.86
C ASP A 134 2.94 -5.67 15.93
N LEU A 135 1.82 -6.18 15.37
CA LEU A 135 0.52 -5.51 15.38
C LEU A 135 -0.08 -5.42 16.79
N GLU A 136 0.01 -6.48 17.58
CA GLU A 136 -0.53 -6.54 18.94
C GLU A 136 0.28 -5.69 19.94
N GLU A 137 1.60 -5.59 19.76
CA GLU A 137 2.51 -4.80 20.60
C GLU A 137 2.53 -3.30 20.25
N PHE A 138 2.01 -2.94 19.09
CA PHE A 138 1.94 -1.55 18.66
C PHE A 138 0.74 -0.83 19.31
N PRO A 139 0.96 0.29 20.08
CA PRO A 139 -0.13 0.95 20.84
C PRO A 139 -1.03 1.84 19.98
N GLY A 140 -0.63 2.19 18.75
CA GLY A 140 -1.39 3.09 17.87
C GLY A 140 -2.47 2.37 17.04
N SER A 141 -3.36 3.13 16.44
CA SER A 141 -4.34 2.63 15.46
C SER A 141 -3.80 2.65 14.01
N ASN A 142 -2.76 3.46 13.75
CA ASN A 142 -2.17 3.62 12.43
C ASN A 142 -1.06 2.58 12.18
N VAL A 143 -1.44 1.41 11.67
CA VAL A 143 -0.50 0.29 11.41
C VAL A 143 0.59 0.63 10.38
N THR A 144 0.40 1.68 9.57
CA THR A 144 1.40 2.10 8.58
C THR A 144 2.69 2.59 9.23
N GLU A 145 2.68 2.95 10.52
CA GLU A 145 3.89 3.28 11.27
C GLU A 145 4.86 2.11 11.38
N LEU A 146 4.36 0.88 11.43
CA LEU A 146 5.20 -0.33 11.47
C LEU A 146 6.00 -0.53 10.18
N VAL A 147 5.55 0.05 9.07
CA VAL A 147 6.25 -0.02 7.77
C VAL A 147 7.59 0.73 7.82
N SER A 148 7.75 1.71 8.72
CA SER A 148 9.04 2.40 8.94
C SER A 148 10.18 1.44 9.32
N LYS A 149 9.85 0.26 9.86
CA LYS A 149 10.80 -0.77 10.30
C LYS A 149 11.15 -1.78 9.19
N VAL A 150 10.57 -1.66 8.01
CA VAL A 150 10.76 -2.58 6.88
C VAL A 150 11.92 -2.13 6.00
N GLN A 151 12.85 -3.03 5.68
CA GLN A 151 13.96 -2.73 4.76
C GLN A 151 13.43 -2.52 3.33
N GLY A 152 14.09 -1.67 2.55
CA GLY A 152 13.72 -1.40 1.14
C GLY A 152 12.54 -0.45 0.96
N ILE A 153 11.88 -0.01 2.04
CA ILE A 153 10.74 0.90 2.00
C ILE A 153 11.18 2.32 2.34
N GLU A 154 10.82 3.27 1.50
CA GLU A 154 10.87 4.71 1.81
C GLU A 154 9.57 5.07 2.55
N TYR A 155 9.67 5.19 3.85
CA TYR A 155 8.60 5.64 4.73
C TYR A 155 8.65 7.15 4.86
N THR A 156 7.54 7.82 4.65
CA THR A 156 7.42 9.28 4.74
C THR A 156 6.23 9.65 5.62
N ARG A 157 6.49 10.32 6.72
CA ARG A 157 5.49 10.91 7.59
C ARG A 157 5.39 12.40 7.33
N SER A 158 4.24 12.88 6.92
CA SER A 158 3.95 14.30 6.69
C SER A 158 2.95 14.89 7.69
N GLY A 159 2.47 14.06 8.62
CA GLY A 159 1.54 14.45 9.67
C GLY A 159 1.37 13.36 10.71
N VAL A 160 0.43 13.53 11.63
CA VAL A 160 0.08 12.52 12.62
C VAL A 160 -0.63 11.34 11.96
N ASP A 161 -1.60 11.60 11.09
CA ASP A 161 -2.36 10.57 10.36
C ASP A 161 -1.97 10.49 8.88
N ASP A 162 -1.10 11.38 8.40
CA ASP A 162 -0.64 11.42 7.01
C ASP A 162 0.72 10.72 6.86
N ILE A 163 0.67 9.48 6.38
CA ILE A 163 1.82 8.63 6.14
C ILE A 163 1.71 8.05 4.74
N THR A 164 2.79 8.18 3.99
CA THR A 164 2.96 7.53 2.69
C THR A 164 4.20 6.67 2.70
N PHE A 165 4.26 5.71 1.79
CA PHE A 165 5.46 4.89 1.60
C PHE A 165 5.64 4.48 0.16
N ASN A 166 6.88 4.25 -0.19
CA ASN A 166 7.34 3.87 -1.49
C ASN A 166 8.38 2.75 -1.39
N ALA A 167 8.82 2.24 -2.51
CA ALA A 167 9.85 1.24 -2.57
C ALA A 167 10.79 1.51 -3.74
N ARG A 168 12.11 1.44 -3.48
CA ARG A 168 13.15 1.50 -4.51
C ARG A 168 13.09 2.75 -5.40
N GLY A 169 12.95 3.90 -4.76
CA GLY A 169 12.94 5.20 -5.43
C GLY A 169 11.56 5.78 -5.70
N LEU A 170 11.51 7.08 -5.99
CA LEU A 170 10.32 7.87 -6.29
C LEU A 170 9.43 8.15 -5.11
N ASN A 171 10.00 8.75 -4.09
CA ASN A 171 9.21 9.24 -2.98
C ASN A 171 8.28 10.38 -3.44
N SER A 172 6.98 10.12 -3.36
CA SER A 172 5.92 11.05 -3.75
C SER A 172 4.69 10.85 -2.87
N ALA A 173 3.96 11.92 -2.62
CA ALA A 173 2.68 11.86 -1.93
C ALA A 173 1.61 11.06 -2.71
N PHE A 174 1.76 10.96 -4.03
CA PHE A 174 0.87 10.22 -4.92
C PHE A 174 1.65 9.08 -5.58
N ASN A 175 1.56 7.89 -5.01
CA ASN A 175 2.29 6.74 -5.52
C ASN A 175 1.35 5.62 -5.97
N ASN A 176 1.30 5.38 -7.30
CA ASN A 176 0.56 4.28 -7.92
C ASN A 176 1.43 3.05 -8.24
N LYS A 177 2.70 3.04 -7.81
CA LYS A 177 3.68 1.97 -8.08
C LYS A 177 3.77 0.93 -6.97
N VAL A 178 3.11 1.21 -5.85
CA VAL A 178 2.95 0.30 -4.73
C VAL A 178 1.52 -0.21 -4.70
N PHE A 179 1.35 -1.49 -5.02
CA PHE A 179 0.04 -2.11 -5.07
C PHE A 179 -0.41 -2.53 -3.67
N GLN A 180 -1.63 -2.18 -3.29
CA GLN A 180 -2.19 -2.54 -2.00
C GLN A 180 -3.43 -3.41 -2.15
N MET A 181 -3.49 -4.48 -1.35
CA MET A 181 -4.66 -5.34 -1.31
C MET A 181 -4.98 -5.82 0.12
N VAL A 182 -6.26 -6.13 0.33
CA VAL A 182 -6.78 -6.73 1.56
C VAL A 182 -7.57 -7.96 1.16
N ASP A 183 -7.17 -9.14 1.62
CA ASP A 183 -7.85 -10.42 1.33
C ASP A 183 -8.18 -10.61 -0.17
N GLY A 184 -7.23 -10.27 -1.05
CA GLY A 184 -7.40 -10.37 -2.50
C GLY A 184 -8.14 -9.20 -3.16
N ARG A 185 -8.63 -8.20 -2.43
CA ARG A 185 -9.27 -7.00 -2.95
C ARG A 185 -8.24 -5.88 -3.13
N ASN A 186 -8.13 -5.32 -4.34
CA ASN A 186 -7.40 -4.08 -4.60
C ASN A 186 -8.08 -2.91 -3.87
N THR A 187 -7.34 -2.23 -2.98
CA THR A 187 -7.83 -1.11 -2.18
C THR A 187 -7.37 0.26 -2.68
N MET A 188 -6.74 0.30 -3.85
CA MET A 188 -6.34 1.57 -4.46
C MET A 188 -7.55 2.29 -5.05
N ALA A 189 -7.64 3.60 -4.81
CA ALA A 189 -8.71 4.42 -5.36
C ALA A 189 -8.74 4.38 -6.89
N ALA A 190 -9.94 4.31 -7.49
CA ALA A 190 -10.09 4.11 -8.93
C ALA A 190 -9.60 5.31 -9.74
N ALA A 191 -9.86 6.54 -9.31
CA ALA A 191 -9.53 7.75 -10.08
C ALA A 191 -8.46 8.61 -9.42
N SER A 192 -8.46 8.78 -8.11
CA SER A 192 -7.58 9.70 -7.38
C SER A 192 -6.12 9.27 -7.42
N ALA A 193 -5.43 9.55 -8.50
CA ALA A 193 -4.00 9.36 -8.69
C ALA A 193 -3.43 8.00 -8.26
N GLY A 194 -4.29 6.97 -8.11
CA GLY A 194 -3.87 5.68 -7.55
C GLY A 194 -3.53 5.74 -6.06
N LEU A 195 -4.16 6.65 -5.30
CA LEU A 195 -3.96 6.74 -3.86
C LEU A 195 -4.24 5.39 -3.20
N ALA A 196 -3.21 4.80 -2.65
CA ALA A 196 -3.35 3.66 -1.77
C ALA A 196 -3.97 4.14 -0.45
N LEU A 197 -5.07 3.49 -0.06
CA LEU A 197 -5.83 3.94 1.12
C LEU A 197 -5.17 3.55 2.45
N PHE A 198 -4.00 2.90 2.43
CA PHE A 198 -3.22 2.47 3.59
C PHE A 198 -3.99 2.47 4.92
N ASN A 199 -3.79 3.54 5.72
CA ASN A 199 -4.47 3.72 6.99
C ASN A 199 -5.94 4.17 6.87
N ASN A 200 -6.36 4.65 5.69
CA ASN A 200 -7.71 5.21 5.46
C ASN A 200 -8.68 4.18 4.85
N GLY A 201 -8.25 2.95 4.62
CA GLY A 201 -9.11 1.83 4.24
C GLY A 201 -10.02 1.37 5.37
N SER A 202 -10.90 0.42 5.07
CA SER A 202 -11.93 -0.09 5.97
C SER A 202 -11.43 -1.05 7.07
N THR A 203 -10.27 -1.66 6.87
CA THR A 203 -9.73 -2.70 7.76
C THR A 203 -9.06 -2.11 9.01
N ILE A 204 -9.41 -2.59 10.19
CA ILE A 204 -8.83 -2.15 11.46
C ILE A 204 -7.63 -3.00 11.86
N LYS A 205 -6.71 -2.44 12.68
CA LYS A 205 -5.52 -3.13 13.21
C LYS A 205 -5.85 -4.47 13.88
N ASP A 206 -6.89 -4.51 14.71
CA ASP A 206 -7.25 -5.67 15.52
C ASP A 206 -7.72 -6.88 14.68
N ASP A 207 -8.12 -6.67 13.42
CA ASP A 207 -8.52 -7.74 12.50
C ASP A 207 -7.42 -8.17 11.53
N ILE A 208 -6.29 -7.47 11.48
CA ILE A 208 -5.14 -7.90 10.66
C ILE A 208 -4.41 -9.03 11.35
N GLU A 209 -4.19 -10.13 10.65
CA GLU A 209 -3.35 -11.24 11.08
C GLU A 209 -1.88 -10.95 10.80
N ARG A 210 -1.60 -10.50 9.56
CA ARG A 210 -0.26 -10.10 9.12
C ARG A 210 -0.32 -9.22 7.87
N ILE A 211 0.77 -8.51 7.60
CA ILE A 211 0.97 -7.75 6.37
C ILE A 211 2.18 -8.35 5.65
N GLU A 212 1.97 -8.89 4.45
CA GLU A 212 3.03 -9.41 3.59
C GLU A 212 3.45 -8.32 2.61
N ILE A 213 4.74 -7.97 2.59
CA ILE A 213 5.31 -6.91 1.76
C ILE A 213 6.28 -7.55 0.79
N VAL A 214 5.91 -7.60 -0.48
CA VAL A 214 6.72 -8.20 -1.55
C VAL A 214 7.38 -7.08 -2.34
N MET A 215 8.71 -7.09 -2.39
CA MET A 215 9.51 -6.08 -3.08
C MET A 215 9.75 -6.45 -4.54
N GLY A 216 9.90 -5.42 -5.39
CA GLY A 216 10.20 -5.57 -6.81
C GLY A 216 8.98 -5.87 -7.68
N PRO A 217 9.21 -6.20 -8.97
CA PRO A 217 8.15 -6.35 -9.98
C PRO A 217 7.26 -7.58 -9.71
N GLN A 218 5.99 -7.33 -9.39
CA GLN A 218 4.97 -8.35 -9.12
C GLN A 218 3.84 -8.37 -10.16
N SER A 219 3.94 -7.56 -11.22
CA SER A 219 2.86 -7.49 -12.24
C SER A 219 2.56 -8.83 -12.90
N ALA A 220 3.53 -9.74 -13.00
CA ALA A 220 3.33 -11.09 -13.53
C ALA A 220 2.28 -11.89 -12.75
N LEU A 221 2.10 -11.66 -11.45
CA LEU A 221 1.11 -12.36 -10.62
C LEU A 221 -0.13 -11.53 -10.33
N TYR A 222 0.03 -10.22 -10.13
CA TYR A 222 -1.01 -9.34 -9.59
C TYR A 222 -1.55 -8.32 -10.59
N GLY A 223 -0.96 -8.28 -11.79
CA GLY A 223 -1.35 -7.34 -12.84
C GLY A 223 -0.63 -5.99 -12.74
N PRO A 224 -0.99 -5.04 -13.60
CA PRO A 224 -0.40 -3.70 -13.62
C PRO A 224 -0.48 -2.99 -12.27
N ASN A 225 0.44 -2.04 -12.05
CA ASN A 225 0.65 -1.27 -10.83
C ASN A 225 1.29 -2.05 -9.65
N ALA A 226 1.41 -3.37 -9.70
CA ALA A 226 2.30 -4.13 -8.82
C ALA A 226 3.76 -4.00 -9.33
N HIS A 227 4.27 -2.75 -9.33
CA HIS A 227 5.48 -2.34 -10.03
C HIS A 227 6.71 -2.36 -9.11
N ASN A 228 6.70 -1.60 -8.02
CA ASN A 228 7.82 -1.49 -7.08
C ASN A 228 7.65 -2.40 -5.86
N ALA A 229 6.43 -2.53 -5.36
CA ALA A 229 6.09 -3.40 -4.24
C ALA A 229 4.61 -3.77 -4.24
N LEU A 230 4.31 -4.83 -3.50
CA LEU A 230 2.95 -5.26 -3.15
C LEU A 230 2.81 -5.31 -1.63
N PHE A 231 1.77 -4.71 -1.09
CA PHE A 231 1.33 -4.84 0.29
C PHE A 231 0.05 -5.66 0.34
N ASN A 232 0.10 -6.83 0.97
CA ASN A 232 -1.06 -7.70 1.12
C ASN A 232 -1.42 -7.83 2.60
N TYR A 233 -2.55 -7.25 2.97
CA TYR A 233 -3.12 -7.35 4.30
C TYR A 233 -3.99 -8.59 4.37
N ILE A 234 -3.68 -9.48 5.28
CA ILE A 234 -4.41 -10.72 5.51
C ILE A 234 -5.15 -10.57 6.83
N THR A 235 -6.47 -10.74 6.79
CA THR A 235 -7.32 -10.57 7.96
C THR A 235 -7.52 -11.88 8.72
N LYS A 236 -7.80 -11.77 10.01
CA LYS A 236 -8.04 -12.91 10.92
C LYS A 236 -9.27 -13.72 10.50
N ASP A 237 -9.14 -15.04 10.41
CA ASP A 237 -10.27 -15.96 10.19
C ASP A 237 -11.14 -16.04 11.45
N PRO A 238 -12.47 -15.80 11.36
CA PRO A 238 -13.36 -15.84 12.52
C PRO A 238 -13.47 -17.21 13.20
N ARG A 239 -13.14 -18.28 12.50
CA ARG A 239 -13.15 -19.65 13.05
C ARG A 239 -11.96 -19.93 13.96
N GLN A 240 -10.83 -19.25 13.68
CA GLN A 240 -9.58 -19.40 14.43
C GLN A 240 -9.45 -18.37 15.55
N TYR A 241 -9.94 -17.15 15.30
CA TYR A 241 -9.82 -16.02 16.21
C TYR A 241 -11.20 -15.57 16.70
N GLN A 242 -11.85 -16.45 17.45
CA GLN A 242 -13.17 -16.21 18.03
C GLN A 242 -13.09 -15.31 19.27
N GLY A 243 -14.20 -14.65 19.58
CA GLY A 243 -14.36 -13.80 20.75
C GLY A 243 -14.54 -12.34 20.41
N THR A 244 -14.52 -11.51 21.44
CA THR A 244 -14.70 -10.07 21.36
C THR A 244 -13.45 -9.36 21.85
N SER A 245 -12.95 -8.39 21.09
CA SER A 245 -11.91 -7.49 21.55
C SER A 245 -12.37 -6.03 21.47
N VAL A 246 -12.05 -5.28 22.52
CA VAL A 246 -12.25 -3.83 22.59
C VAL A 246 -10.92 -3.20 22.93
N SER A 247 -10.51 -2.19 22.19
CA SER A 247 -9.27 -1.45 22.41
C SER A 247 -9.56 0.03 22.48
N ALA A 248 -8.95 0.75 23.40
CA ALA A 248 -8.98 2.19 23.52
C ALA A 248 -7.56 2.72 23.59
N SER A 249 -7.26 3.77 22.81
CA SER A 249 -5.94 4.41 22.80
C SER A 249 -6.08 5.92 23.01
N ILE A 250 -5.08 6.47 23.72
CA ILE A 250 -4.92 7.90 23.96
C ILE A 250 -3.49 8.29 23.66
N GLY A 251 -3.26 9.49 23.15
CA GLY A 251 -1.89 9.95 22.84
C GLY A 251 -1.74 11.44 22.68
N SER A 252 -0.50 11.82 22.41
CA SER A 252 -0.13 13.19 22.03
C SER A 252 -0.98 13.70 20.88
N GLN A 253 -1.03 15.00 20.65
CA GLN A 253 -1.83 15.63 19.60
C GLN A 253 -3.32 15.32 19.74
N SER A 254 -3.80 15.22 20.99
CA SER A 254 -5.22 14.90 21.30
C SER A 254 -5.73 13.67 20.56
N GLN A 255 -4.87 12.68 20.36
CA GLN A 255 -5.24 11.44 19.70
C GLN A 255 -6.07 10.55 20.62
N TYR A 256 -7.23 10.14 20.15
CA TYR A 256 -8.10 9.16 20.77
C TYR A 256 -8.57 8.17 19.72
N SER A 257 -8.57 6.88 20.05
CA SER A 257 -9.21 5.88 19.19
C SER A 257 -9.86 4.78 19.99
N THR A 258 -11.00 4.30 19.47
CA THR A 258 -11.69 3.12 19.99
C THR A 258 -11.85 2.12 18.87
N ARG A 259 -11.60 0.85 19.17
CA ARG A 259 -11.74 -0.25 18.20
C ARG A 259 -12.51 -1.39 18.81
N PHE A 260 -13.29 -2.04 17.97
CA PHE A 260 -14.11 -3.19 18.33
C PHE A 260 -13.95 -4.27 17.26
N ARG A 261 -13.78 -5.51 17.70
CA ARG A 261 -13.84 -6.70 16.87
C ARG A 261 -14.62 -7.79 17.58
N HIS A 262 -15.58 -8.38 16.90
CA HIS A 262 -16.29 -9.57 17.34
C HIS A 262 -16.24 -10.63 16.25
N ALA A 263 -15.96 -11.88 16.61
CA ALA A 263 -15.90 -13.00 15.69
C ALA A 263 -16.43 -14.28 16.34
N LEU A 264 -17.23 -15.03 15.60
CA LEU A 264 -17.87 -16.24 16.10
C LEU A 264 -18.02 -17.28 14.99
N GLN A 265 -17.70 -18.52 15.31
CA GLN A 265 -18.14 -19.69 14.54
C GLN A 265 -19.44 -20.22 15.14
N ILE A 266 -20.56 -20.01 14.44
CA ILE A 266 -21.90 -20.40 14.90
C ILE A 266 -22.02 -21.93 14.92
N ASN A 267 -21.54 -22.57 13.83
CA ASN A 267 -21.53 -24.02 13.66
C ASN A 267 -20.45 -24.42 12.62
N ASN A 268 -20.40 -25.68 12.22
CA ASN A 268 -19.39 -26.18 11.27
C ASN A 268 -19.52 -25.56 9.86
N LYS A 269 -20.64 -24.91 9.54
CA LYS A 269 -20.88 -24.28 8.22
C LYS A 269 -20.80 -22.77 8.26
N TRP A 270 -21.18 -22.12 9.35
CA TRP A 270 -21.33 -20.68 9.42
C TRP A 270 -20.39 -20.05 10.43
N ALA A 271 -19.70 -19.02 10.02
CA ALA A 271 -18.94 -18.12 10.89
C ALA A 271 -19.06 -16.68 10.40
N TYR A 272 -18.85 -15.72 11.30
CA TYR A 272 -18.86 -14.30 10.95
C TYR A 272 -17.87 -13.50 11.78
N LYS A 273 -17.54 -12.32 11.30
CA LYS A 273 -16.84 -11.29 12.06
C LYS A 273 -17.38 -9.91 11.71
N ILE A 274 -17.34 -9.02 12.71
CA ILE A 274 -17.70 -7.60 12.58
C ILE A 274 -16.63 -6.78 13.26
N THR A 275 -16.22 -5.68 12.63
CA THR A 275 -15.17 -4.79 13.11
C THR A 275 -15.60 -3.34 12.99
N GLY A 276 -15.07 -2.49 13.87
CA GLY A 276 -15.30 -1.06 13.83
C GLY A 276 -14.19 -0.26 14.50
N GLU A 277 -13.94 0.94 14.03
CA GLU A 277 -13.00 1.90 14.61
C GLU A 277 -13.53 3.32 14.47
N HIS A 278 -13.33 4.11 15.52
CA HIS A 278 -13.42 5.56 15.48
C HIS A 278 -12.14 6.16 16.05
N ALA A 279 -11.52 7.10 15.32
CA ALA A 279 -10.30 7.78 15.73
C ALA A 279 -10.41 9.28 15.44
N ILE A 280 -9.91 10.08 16.36
CA ILE A 280 -9.82 11.54 16.25
C ILE A 280 -8.46 12.01 16.78
N GLY A 281 -8.06 13.20 16.37
CA GLY A 281 -6.84 13.85 16.87
C GLY A 281 -6.59 15.16 16.15
N LYS A 282 -5.43 15.74 16.43
CA LYS A 282 -4.94 16.94 15.75
C LYS A 282 -3.63 16.63 15.04
N ASP A 283 -3.41 17.24 13.89
CA ASP A 283 -2.13 17.19 13.21
C ASP A 283 -1.15 18.21 13.84
N PHE A 284 0.13 18.09 13.50
CA PHE A 284 1.10 19.12 13.90
C PHE A 284 0.74 20.44 13.22
N GLU A 285 0.77 21.53 13.99
CA GLU A 285 0.55 22.85 13.44
C GLU A 285 1.77 23.30 12.64
N TRP A 286 1.53 24.01 11.55
CA TRP A 286 2.54 24.67 10.75
C TRP A 286 2.10 26.10 10.40
N HIS A 287 3.08 26.95 10.15
CA HIS A 287 2.88 28.34 9.79
C HIS A 287 3.62 28.63 8.48
N ASP A 288 2.99 28.26 7.37
CA ASP A 288 3.51 28.49 6.05
C ASP A 288 2.95 29.75 5.40
N SER A 289 3.64 30.24 4.38
CA SER A 289 3.23 31.41 3.62
C SER A 289 2.88 31.03 2.20
N VAL A 290 1.83 31.67 1.69
CA VAL A 290 1.41 31.63 0.30
C VAL A 290 1.74 32.98 -0.34
N TYR A 291 2.23 32.96 -1.57
CA TYR A 291 2.53 34.19 -2.29
C TYR A 291 1.32 34.62 -3.11
N ALA A 292 0.82 35.81 -2.82
CA ALA A 292 -0.22 36.48 -3.60
C ALA A 292 0.43 37.52 -4.54
N GLY A 293 0.07 37.51 -5.81
CA GLY A 293 0.64 38.42 -6.80
C GLY A 293 -0.04 39.77 -6.83
N ASN A 294 0.66 40.75 -7.45
CA ASN A 294 0.13 42.06 -7.72
C ASN A 294 -1.06 41.96 -8.70
N GLN A 295 -2.06 42.82 -8.52
CA GLN A 295 -3.38 42.82 -9.16
C GLN A 295 -3.38 43.06 -10.68
N ASN A 296 -2.21 43.23 -11.32
CA ASN A 296 -2.10 43.53 -12.73
C ASN A 296 -2.05 42.32 -13.66
N GLY A 297 -2.56 41.17 -13.26
CA GLY A 297 -2.76 39.99 -14.13
C GLY A 297 -1.50 39.19 -14.49
N ASN A 298 -0.33 39.62 -14.07
CA ASN A 298 0.91 38.87 -14.28
C ASN A 298 1.09 37.79 -13.23
N THR A 299 1.45 36.62 -13.69
CA THR A 299 1.63 35.40 -12.92
C THR A 299 2.35 35.61 -11.58
N PRO A 300 1.85 35.09 -10.45
CA PRO A 300 2.37 35.36 -9.10
C PRO A 300 3.74 34.72 -8.80
N PHE A 301 4.44 34.23 -9.78
CA PHE A 301 5.71 33.53 -9.59
C PHE A 301 6.94 34.42 -9.64
N PHE A 302 6.88 35.66 -10.19
CA PHE A 302 8.07 36.49 -10.40
C PHE A 302 7.79 37.97 -10.14
N GLY A 303 8.42 38.55 -9.12
CA GLY A 303 8.43 39.99 -8.82
C GLY A 303 7.20 40.43 -7.96
N SER A 304 7.41 41.29 -6.98
CA SER A 304 6.43 41.94 -6.09
C SER A 304 5.30 41.11 -5.46
N ALA A 305 5.47 39.79 -5.32
CA ALA A 305 4.53 38.95 -4.60
C ALA A 305 4.63 39.17 -3.09
N VAL A 306 3.50 39.37 -2.42
CA VAL A 306 3.43 39.48 -0.96
C VAL A 306 3.30 38.10 -0.36
N ALA A 307 4.14 37.77 0.61
CA ALA A 307 3.99 36.57 1.42
C ALA A 307 2.87 36.75 2.43
N ILE A 308 1.86 35.91 2.36
CA ILE A 308 0.72 35.93 3.26
C ILE A 308 0.62 34.60 4.00
N PRO A 309 0.22 34.60 5.30
CA PRO A 309 0.04 33.35 6.04
C PRO A 309 -1.01 32.46 5.38
N GLU A 310 -0.69 31.17 5.24
CA GLU A 310 -1.64 30.19 4.73
C GLU A 310 -2.83 30.07 5.70
N ARG A 311 -4.03 30.16 5.17
CA ARG A 311 -5.27 30.08 5.95
C ARG A 311 -5.65 28.62 6.17
N ILE A 312 -5.37 28.14 7.36
CA ILE A 312 -5.75 26.81 7.82
C ILE A 312 -6.86 26.98 8.84
N GLN A 313 -8.00 26.35 8.61
CA GLN A 313 -9.18 26.48 9.48
C GLN A 313 -9.16 25.46 10.63
N ASP A 314 -8.59 24.26 10.39
CA ASP A 314 -8.62 23.17 11.35
C ASP A 314 -7.51 22.14 11.03
N PHE A 315 -6.72 21.80 12.04
CA PHE A 315 -5.72 20.70 12.00
C PHE A 315 -6.29 19.36 12.48
N GLY A 316 -7.57 19.33 12.85
CA GLY A 316 -8.21 18.12 13.33
C GLY A 316 -8.29 17.02 12.27
N PHE A 317 -8.10 15.79 12.67
CA PHE A 317 -8.44 14.62 11.85
C PHE A 317 -9.47 13.76 12.55
N ARG A 318 -10.29 13.09 11.76
CA ARG A 318 -11.24 12.07 12.22
C ARG A 318 -11.34 10.95 11.21
N ARG A 319 -11.48 9.73 11.70
CA ARG A 319 -11.66 8.54 10.88
C ARG A 319 -12.64 7.58 11.55
N SER A 320 -13.63 7.11 10.78
CA SER A 320 -14.52 6.02 11.15
C SER A 320 -14.45 4.93 10.09
N ARG A 321 -14.34 3.66 10.48
CA ARG A 321 -14.25 2.54 9.55
C ARG A 321 -14.77 1.24 10.17
N GLY A 322 -15.13 0.29 9.30
CA GLY A 322 -15.56 -1.03 9.76
C GLY A 322 -15.88 -1.96 8.61
N GLU A 323 -15.90 -3.24 8.93
CA GLU A 323 -16.18 -4.33 8.00
C GLU A 323 -17.03 -5.41 8.67
N ALA A 324 -17.83 -6.11 7.86
CA ALA A 324 -18.52 -7.33 8.23
C ALA A 324 -18.23 -8.44 7.21
N HIS A 325 -17.99 -9.64 7.71
CA HIS A 325 -17.70 -10.81 6.89
C HIS A 325 -18.53 -11.99 7.35
N VAL A 326 -19.11 -12.73 6.39
CA VAL A 326 -19.85 -13.96 6.61
C VAL A 326 -19.17 -15.08 5.84
N TYR A 327 -18.89 -16.18 6.52
CA TYR A 327 -18.23 -17.37 6.00
C TYR A 327 -19.24 -18.52 5.95
N TYR A 328 -19.34 -19.16 4.80
CA TYR A 328 -20.13 -20.36 4.61
C TYR A 328 -19.25 -21.48 4.07
N THR A 329 -19.08 -22.53 4.84
CA THR A 329 -18.33 -23.73 4.46
C THR A 329 -19.26 -24.72 3.75
N LEU A 330 -19.05 -24.88 2.44
CA LEU A 330 -19.80 -25.85 1.61
C LEU A 330 -19.42 -27.29 1.98
N LYS A 331 -18.11 -27.53 2.06
CA LYS A 331 -17.47 -28.78 2.50
C LYS A 331 -16.08 -28.43 3.05
N PRO A 332 -15.40 -29.31 3.80
CA PRO A 332 -14.07 -29.06 4.29
C PRO A 332 -13.13 -28.56 3.18
N GLY A 333 -12.51 -27.38 3.38
CA GLY A 333 -11.64 -26.74 2.42
C GLY A 333 -12.34 -25.95 1.30
N ALA A 334 -13.69 -25.87 1.26
CA ALA A 334 -14.41 -25.08 0.28
C ALA A 334 -15.33 -24.06 0.96
N ASP A 335 -14.97 -22.78 0.89
CA ASP A 335 -15.66 -21.68 1.55
C ASP A 335 -16.21 -20.66 0.56
N ILE A 336 -17.41 -20.14 0.84
CA ILE A 336 -17.94 -18.90 0.27
C ILE A 336 -17.84 -17.84 1.36
N ILE A 337 -17.21 -16.70 1.01
CA ILE A 337 -17.02 -15.60 1.94
C ILE A 337 -17.61 -14.34 1.33
N VAL A 338 -18.60 -13.75 1.99
CA VAL A 338 -19.19 -12.47 1.59
C VAL A 338 -18.74 -11.41 2.59
N SER A 339 -18.24 -10.29 2.10
CA SER A 339 -17.67 -9.23 2.92
C SER A 339 -18.14 -7.87 2.42
N GLY A 340 -18.39 -6.95 3.33
CA GLY A 340 -18.70 -5.57 3.02
C GLY A 340 -18.19 -4.63 4.10
N GLY A 341 -17.91 -3.41 3.73
CA GLY A 341 -17.41 -2.42 4.68
C GLY A 341 -17.07 -1.09 4.04
N GLY A 342 -16.59 -0.18 4.87
CA GLY A 342 -16.20 1.14 4.41
C GLY A 342 -15.48 1.97 5.45
N SER A 343 -15.03 3.14 5.00
CA SER A 343 -14.41 4.16 5.83
C SER A 343 -14.89 5.56 5.45
N LYS A 344 -14.85 6.46 6.44
CA LYS A 344 -15.04 7.89 6.25
C LYS A 344 -13.97 8.64 7.05
N PHE A 345 -13.30 9.59 6.42
CA PHE A 345 -12.25 10.35 7.09
C PHE A 345 -12.20 11.81 6.65
N THR A 346 -11.67 12.64 7.55
CA THR A 346 -11.33 14.07 7.34
C THR A 346 -9.95 14.28 7.90
N ARG A 347 -9.06 14.95 7.15
CA ARG A 347 -7.69 15.26 7.60
C ARG A 347 -7.05 16.33 6.73
N THR A 348 -5.92 16.83 7.16
CA THR A 348 -5.03 17.59 6.31
C THR A 348 -4.08 16.64 5.59
N GLN A 349 -3.67 16.96 4.39
CA GLN A 349 -2.73 16.21 3.58
C GLN A 349 -1.67 17.14 3.02
N VAL A 350 -0.41 16.75 3.17
CA VAL A 350 0.71 17.39 2.50
C VAL A 350 0.96 16.69 1.18
N THR A 351 1.03 17.47 0.10
CA THR A 351 1.41 17.00 -1.23
C THR A 351 2.76 17.55 -1.63
N THR A 352 3.21 17.27 -2.85
CA THR A 352 4.51 17.75 -3.36
C THR A 352 4.56 19.27 -3.55
N GLY A 353 4.25 20.04 -2.52
CA GLY A 353 4.36 21.51 -2.49
C GLY A 353 3.07 22.26 -2.20
N THR A 354 2.01 21.60 -1.81
CA THR A 354 0.75 22.23 -1.36
C THR A 354 0.14 21.47 -0.19
N HIS A 355 -0.66 22.17 0.59
CA HIS A 355 -1.50 21.60 1.63
C HIS A 355 -2.94 21.48 1.14
N ASN A 356 -3.56 20.36 1.44
CA ASN A 356 -4.96 20.11 1.13
C ASN A 356 -5.74 19.79 2.40
N ARG A 357 -6.94 20.32 2.50
CA ARG A 357 -7.93 19.89 3.50
C ARG A 357 -8.88 18.90 2.83
N LEU A 358 -8.87 17.66 3.30
CA LEU A 358 -9.74 16.57 2.85
C LEU A 358 -10.90 16.50 3.83
N GLU A 359 -12.13 16.66 3.35
CA GLU A 359 -13.33 16.64 4.15
C GLU A 359 -14.30 15.57 3.67
N ASP A 360 -14.68 14.68 4.61
CA ASP A 360 -15.69 13.65 4.40
C ASP A 360 -15.40 12.69 3.23
N ILE A 361 -14.12 12.34 3.06
CA ILE A 361 -13.71 11.32 2.09
C ILE A 361 -14.30 9.98 2.51
N THR A 362 -14.94 9.27 1.57
CA THR A 362 -15.52 7.95 1.85
C THR A 362 -14.99 6.89 0.89
N TYR A 363 -14.85 5.70 1.41
CA TYR A 363 -14.53 4.48 0.67
C TYR A 363 -15.48 3.37 1.12
N GLY A 364 -15.92 2.53 0.19
CA GLY A 364 -16.74 1.36 0.50
C GLY A 364 -16.46 0.21 -0.45
N PHE A 365 -16.85 -0.99 -0.05
CA PHE A 365 -16.76 -2.18 -0.88
C PHE A 365 -17.81 -3.23 -0.55
N LEU A 366 -18.08 -4.07 -1.55
CA LEU A 366 -18.76 -5.35 -1.41
C LEU A 366 -17.96 -6.42 -2.16
N GLN A 367 -17.71 -7.57 -1.54
CA GLN A 367 -16.85 -8.62 -2.06
C GLN A 367 -17.47 -10.00 -1.83
N ALA A 368 -17.40 -10.89 -2.80
CA ALA A 368 -17.70 -12.31 -2.69
C ALA A 368 -16.49 -13.13 -3.14
N ARG A 369 -16.05 -14.06 -2.30
CA ARG A 369 -14.94 -14.97 -2.59
C ARG A 369 -15.40 -16.42 -2.51
N PHE A 370 -14.92 -17.23 -3.43
CA PHE A 370 -14.95 -18.69 -3.31
C PHE A 370 -13.51 -19.17 -3.13
N VAL A 371 -13.25 -19.89 -2.07
CA VAL A 371 -11.91 -20.40 -1.70
C VAL A 371 -11.97 -21.91 -1.65
N HIS A 372 -11.13 -22.57 -2.45
CA HIS A 372 -10.97 -24.02 -2.49
C HIS A 372 -9.47 -24.34 -2.72
N PRO A 373 -8.93 -25.48 -2.27
CA PRO A 373 -7.52 -25.84 -2.45
C PRO A 373 -6.98 -25.66 -3.87
N HIS A 374 -7.80 -26.00 -4.86
CA HIS A 374 -7.40 -25.94 -6.26
C HIS A 374 -8.01 -24.77 -7.04
N PHE A 375 -9.01 -24.08 -6.50
CA PHE A 375 -9.72 -23.03 -7.21
C PHE A 375 -10.02 -21.85 -6.29
N PHE A 376 -9.72 -20.66 -6.76
CA PHE A 376 -10.06 -19.40 -6.12
C PHE A 376 -10.86 -18.54 -7.09
N ALA A 377 -11.95 -17.95 -6.64
CA ALA A 377 -12.67 -16.93 -7.37
C ALA A 377 -13.01 -15.76 -6.46
N ASN A 378 -12.94 -14.55 -6.99
CA ASN A 378 -13.14 -13.32 -6.25
C ASN A 378 -13.82 -12.30 -7.16
N VAL A 379 -14.95 -11.75 -6.71
CA VAL A 379 -15.66 -10.66 -7.39
C VAL A 379 -15.90 -9.57 -6.36
N TYR A 380 -15.57 -8.33 -6.71
CA TYR A 380 -15.81 -7.22 -5.81
C TYR A 380 -16.08 -5.93 -6.55
N ASN A 381 -16.85 -5.08 -5.89
CA ASN A 381 -17.08 -3.70 -6.27
C ASN A 381 -16.54 -2.78 -5.18
N THR A 382 -15.81 -1.75 -5.57
CA THR A 382 -15.36 -0.68 -4.68
C THR A 382 -15.89 0.65 -5.18
N TRP A 383 -16.25 1.53 -4.25
CA TRP A 383 -16.66 2.89 -4.57
C TRP A 383 -15.95 3.87 -3.64
N GLY A 384 -15.54 4.99 -4.20
CA GLY A 384 -14.92 6.10 -3.49
C GLY A 384 -15.68 7.40 -3.75
N ASN A 385 -15.68 8.26 -2.76
CA ASN A 385 -16.12 9.64 -2.90
C ASN A 385 -15.09 10.54 -2.22
N LEU A 386 -14.46 11.42 -2.98
CA LEU A 386 -13.50 12.40 -2.47
C LEU A 386 -14.12 13.50 -1.61
N GLY A 387 -15.44 13.44 -1.31
CA GLY A 387 -16.06 14.46 -0.50
C GLY A 387 -15.71 15.85 -1.04
N LYS A 388 -14.94 16.60 -0.26
CA LYS A 388 -14.41 17.89 -0.65
C LYS A 388 -12.91 17.94 -0.35
N VAL A 389 -12.09 18.19 -1.36
CA VAL A 389 -10.64 18.43 -1.23
C VAL A 389 -10.36 19.90 -1.54
N LEU A 390 -10.05 20.69 -0.51
CA LEU A 390 -9.75 22.11 -0.63
C LEU A 390 -8.22 22.31 -0.75
N PHE A 391 -7.78 22.98 -1.80
CA PHE A 391 -6.40 23.41 -2.00
C PHE A 391 -6.11 24.67 -1.20
N LEU A 392 -5.48 24.54 -0.02
CA LEU A 392 -5.31 25.64 0.94
C LEU A 392 -4.51 26.81 0.38
N GLY A 393 -3.47 26.56 -0.40
CA GLY A 393 -2.68 27.62 -1.04
C GLY A 393 -3.51 28.44 -2.04
N ASN A 394 -4.31 27.80 -2.89
CA ASN A 394 -5.18 28.50 -3.84
C ASN A 394 -6.31 29.24 -3.14
N TYR A 395 -6.94 28.59 -2.16
CA TYR A 395 -7.97 29.19 -1.32
C TYR A 395 -7.47 30.47 -0.63
N THR A 396 -6.27 30.41 -0.02
CA THR A 396 -5.63 31.54 0.67
C THR A 396 -5.39 32.69 -0.29
N ARG A 397 -4.82 32.39 -1.47
CA ARG A 397 -4.50 33.39 -2.50
C ARG A 397 -5.75 34.07 -3.04
N ASP A 398 -6.80 33.31 -3.35
CA ASP A 398 -8.04 33.88 -3.88
C ASP A 398 -8.78 34.70 -2.85
N PHE A 399 -8.79 34.26 -1.59
CA PHE A 399 -9.35 35.05 -0.48
C PHE A 399 -8.63 36.38 -0.35
N TRP A 400 -7.28 36.37 -0.31
CA TRP A 400 -6.48 37.57 -0.12
C TRP A 400 -6.66 38.55 -1.30
N ASN A 401 -6.57 38.03 -2.53
CA ASN A 401 -6.70 38.84 -3.73
C ASN A 401 -8.06 39.58 -3.78
N ARG A 402 -9.13 38.99 -3.27
CA ARG A 402 -10.45 39.60 -3.25
C ARG A 402 -10.65 40.57 -2.11
N THR A 403 -10.10 40.28 -0.94
CA THR A 403 -10.21 41.20 0.22
C THR A 403 -9.28 42.42 0.11
N HIS A 404 -8.31 42.39 -0.78
CA HIS A 404 -7.33 43.47 -1.03
C HIS A 404 -7.40 44.01 -2.46
N SER A 405 -8.45 43.72 -3.20
CA SER A 405 -8.63 44.24 -4.55
C SER A 405 -9.02 45.72 -4.51
N SER A 406 -8.44 46.51 -5.39
CA SER A 406 -8.88 47.91 -5.67
C SER A 406 -9.98 47.97 -6.74
N GLN A 407 -10.32 46.84 -7.37
CA GLN A 407 -11.33 46.77 -8.41
C GLN A 407 -12.73 46.64 -7.81
N THR A 408 -13.65 47.45 -8.28
CA THR A 408 -15.05 47.41 -7.89
C THR A 408 -15.92 46.54 -8.80
N ILE A 409 -15.46 46.28 -10.01
CA ILE A 409 -16.17 45.53 -11.06
C ILE A 409 -15.24 44.46 -11.64
N GLY A 410 -15.81 43.40 -12.16
CA GLY A 410 -15.07 42.34 -12.85
C GLY A 410 -14.79 41.09 -12.01
N PRO A 411 -14.12 40.08 -12.60
CA PRO A 411 -13.89 38.81 -11.95
C PRO A 411 -12.98 38.89 -10.71
N ASN A 412 -12.17 39.94 -10.59
CA ASN A 412 -11.25 40.16 -9.46
C ASN A 412 -11.67 41.31 -8.57
N ARG A 413 -12.97 41.69 -8.57
CA ARG A 413 -13.49 42.77 -7.74
C ARG A 413 -13.29 42.49 -6.24
N TYR A 414 -13.21 43.56 -5.46
CA TYR A 414 -13.25 43.51 -4.00
C TYR A 414 -14.51 42.77 -3.51
N LEU A 415 -14.34 41.94 -2.51
CA LEU A 415 -15.41 41.28 -1.78
C LEU A 415 -15.16 41.42 -0.28
N PRO A 416 -16.23 41.67 0.53
CA PRO A 416 -16.13 41.55 1.96
C PRO A 416 -15.63 40.14 2.40
N PRO A 417 -14.98 40.01 3.56
CA PRO A 417 -14.35 38.77 4.00
C PRO A 417 -15.24 37.52 3.89
N ASP A 418 -16.51 37.60 4.32
CA ASP A 418 -17.45 36.48 4.27
C ASP A 418 -17.74 36.04 2.82
N SER A 419 -18.01 37.04 1.96
CA SER A 419 -18.24 36.79 0.53
C SER A 419 -16.99 36.28 -0.15
N ALA A 420 -15.80 36.83 0.17
CA ALA A 420 -14.54 36.39 -0.33
C ALA A 420 -14.23 34.94 0.08
N GLN A 421 -14.56 34.54 1.31
CA GLN A 421 -14.42 33.18 1.80
C GLN A 421 -15.29 32.18 1.03
N ILE A 422 -16.56 32.50 0.84
CA ILE A 422 -17.50 31.68 0.06
C ILE A 422 -16.99 31.54 -1.37
N PHE A 423 -16.55 32.64 -1.96
CA PHE A 423 -16.07 32.67 -3.34
C PHE A 423 -14.76 31.87 -3.51
N ALA A 424 -13.78 32.07 -2.65
CA ALA A 424 -12.51 31.36 -2.65
C ALA A 424 -12.71 29.84 -2.46
N THR A 425 -13.73 29.44 -1.69
CA THR A 425 -14.08 28.04 -1.52
C THR A 425 -14.69 27.44 -2.79
N ARG A 426 -15.42 28.22 -3.60
CA ARG A 426 -16.19 27.72 -4.77
C ARG A 426 -15.40 27.73 -6.08
N LEU A 427 -14.47 28.65 -6.27
CA LEU A 427 -13.80 28.91 -7.58
C LEU A 427 -12.70 27.91 -7.97
N GLY A 428 -13.02 26.62 -8.01
CA GLY A 428 -12.06 25.62 -8.49
C GLY A 428 -10.93 25.36 -7.50
N ASN A 429 -11.04 25.87 -6.27
CA ASN A 429 -10.09 25.58 -5.20
C ASN A 429 -10.47 24.33 -4.43
N TYR A 430 -11.54 23.66 -4.81
CA TYR A 430 -11.84 22.32 -4.33
C TYR A 430 -12.10 21.36 -5.49
N VAL A 431 -11.83 20.11 -5.26
CA VAL A 431 -12.18 19.01 -6.14
C VAL A 431 -13.06 18.01 -5.42
N THR A 432 -13.92 17.36 -6.18
CA THR A 432 -14.74 16.24 -5.71
C THR A 432 -14.82 15.19 -6.81
N GLU A 433 -15.04 13.96 -6.43
CA GLU A 433 -15.07 12.82 -7.34
C GLU A 433 -15.88 11.69 -6.72
N LYS A 434 -16.68 11.00 -7.53
CA LYS A 434 -17.27 9.70 -7.20
C LYS A 434 -16.82 8.67 -8.21
N SER A 435 -16.16 7.64 -7.74
CA SER A 435 -15.59 6.61 -8.60
C SER A 435 -16.05 5.23 -8.16
N GLN A 436 -16.22 4.35 -9.13
CA GLN A 436 -16.57 2.96 -8.91
C GLN A 436 -15.59 2.07 -9.69
N ARG A 437 -15.23 0.94 -9.10
CA ARG A 437 -14.40 -0.10 -9.74
C ARG A 437 -15.01 -1.46 -9.49
N ILE A 438 -15.16 -2.24 -10.55
CA ILE A 438 -15.56 -3.65 -10.50
C ILE A 438 -14.38 -4.51 -10.90
N ASN A 439 -14.09 -5.52 -10.08
CA ASN A 439 -13.07 -6.52 -10.36
C ASN A 439 -13.65 -7.93 -10.27
N ALA A 440 -13.09 -8.82 -11.09
CA ALA A 440 -13.33 -10.26 -11.00
C ALA A 440 -12.01 -10.99 -11.26
N ASP A 441 -11.66 -11.93 -10.42
CA ASP A 441 -10.46 -12.75 -10.51
C ASP A 441 -10.83 -14.22 -10.34
N ALA A 442 -10.21 -15.09 -11.13
CA ALA A 442 -10.32 -16.54 -10.97
C ALA A 442 -8.94 -17.17 -11.14
N GLN A 443 -8.67 -18.19 -10.36
CA GLN A 443 -7.39 -18.91 -10.40
C GLN A 443 -7.61 -20.39 -10.15
N TYR A 444 -6.88 -21.20 -10.87
CA TYR A 444 -6.79 -22.65 -10.70
C TYR A 444 -5.36 -23.08 -10.44
N ASN A 445 -5.17 -23.98 -9.45
CA ASN A 445 -3.87 -24.51 -9.06
C ASN A 445 -3.91 -26.04 -9.19
N TYR A 446 -2.91 -26.62 -9.81
CA TYR A 446 -2.77 -28.06 -9.88
C TYR A 446 -1.33 -28.51 -9.67
N HIS A 447 -1.12 -29.46 -8.79
CA HIS A 447 0.19 -30.04 -8.48
C HIS A 447 0.34 -31.42 -9.11
N PHE A 448 1.22 -31.52 -10.11
CA PHE A 448 1.63 -32.78 -10.71
C PHE A 448 2.72 -33.40 -9.83
N GLU A 449 2.36 -34.19 -8.81
CA GLU A 449 3.27 -34.70 -7.79
C GLU A 449 4.43 -35.49 -8.38
N LYS A 450 4.15 -36.45 -9.29
CA LYS A 450 5.17 -37.27 -9.97
C LYS A 450 6.16 -36.43 -10.76
N ALA A 451 5.72 -35.33 -11.30
CA ALA A 451 6.56 -34.42 -12.06
C ALA A 451 7.24 -33.35 -11.17
N GLY A 452 6.85 -33.20 -9.91
CA GLY A 452 7.29 -32.10 -9.06
C GLY A 452 7.00 -30.73 -9.68
N LEU A 453 5.87 -30.59 -10.39
CA LEU A 453 5.46 -29.41 -11.14
C LEU A 453 4.14 -28.88 -10.60
N LEU A 454 4.12 -27.60 -10.19
CA LEU A 454 2.90 -26.87 -9.88
C LEU A 454 2.55 -25.96 -11.05
N LEU A 455 1.33 -26.07 -11.53
CA LEU A 455 0.70 -25.15 -12.49
C LEU A 455 -0.25 -24.22 -11.75
N VAL A 456 -0.15 -22.93 -12.00
CA VAL A 456 -1.13 -21.93 -11.61
C VAL A 456 -1.59 -21.24 -12.88
N ALA A 457 -2.91 -21.21 -13.14
CA ALA A 457 -3.51 -20.48 -14.25
C ALA A 457 -4.60 -19.55 -13.70
N GLY A 458 -4.72 -18.34 -14.22
CA GLY A 458 -5.70 -17.37 -13.72
C GLY A 458 -6.11 -16.35 -14.75
N MET A 459 -7.28 -15.76 -14.50
CA MET A 459 -7.87 -14.67 -15.28
C MET A 459 -8.26 -13.53 -14.34
N ALA A 460 -8.22 -12.30 -14.87
CA ALA A 460 -8.61 -11.12 -14.14
C ALA A 460 -9.38 -10.16 -15.06
N PHE A 461 -10.33 -9.46 -14.48
CA PHE A 461 -11.09 -8.40 -15.11
C PHE A 461 -11.17 -7.20 -14.19
N GLN A 462 -11.00 -5.98 -14.72
CA GLN A 462 -11.20 -4.73 -14.02
C GLN A 462 -11.94 -3.75 -14.92
N LYS A 463 -12.90 -3.02 -14.34
CA LYS A 463 -13.59 -1.91 -14.99
C LYS A 463 -13.64 -0.72 -14.06
N ASP A 464 -13.07 0.41 -14.49
CA ASP A 464 -13.10 1.68 -13.77
C ASP A 464 -14.16 2.60 -14.38
N MET A 465 -14.94 3.22 -13.51
CA MET A 465 -16.03 4.15 -13.83
C MET A 465 -15.89 5.41 -12.97
N PRO A 466 -14.89 6.26 -13.24
CA PRO A 466 -14.71 7.51 -12.52
C PRO A 466 -15.78 8.53 -12.93
N ASN A 467 -16.07 9.47 -12.02
CA ASN A 467 -16.93 10.62 -12.27
C ASN A 467 -16.38 11.83 -11.51
N GLY A 468 -15.76 12.76 -12.20
CA GLY A 468 -15.17 13.99 -11.66
C GLY A 468 -16.11 15.19 -11.71
N TYR A 469 -17.34 15.00 -12.19
CA TYR A 469 -18.34 16.06 -12.39
C TYR A 469 -17.82 17.26 -13.22
N GLY A 470 -16.82 17.06 -14.07
CA GLY A 470 -16.14 18.12 -14.80
C GLY A 470 -15.26 19.05 -13.94
N LEU A 471 -15.13 18.77 -12.64
CA LEU A 471 -14.34 19.57 -11.68
C LEU A 471 -12.94 18.98 -11.45
N THR A 472 -12.84 17.66 -11.47
CA THR A 472 -11.59 16.92 -11.23
C THR A 472 -11.07 16.26 -12.49
N LEU A 473 -11.96 15.80 -13.34
CA LEU A 473 -11.68 15.11 -14.59
C LEU A 473 -12.38 15.82 -15.76
N ILE A 474 -11.84 15.65 -16.97
CA ILE A 474 -12.43 16.15 -18.21
C ILE A 474 -13.54 15.18 -18.65
N ASP A 475 -14.60 15.09 -17.88
CA ASP A 475 -15.72 14.14 -18.06
C ASP A 475 -17.09 14.81 -18.22
N SER A 476 -17.12 16.15 -18.42
CA SER A 476 -18.39 16.91 -18.59
C SER A 476 -19.21 16.45 -19.80
N PHE A 477 -18.54 16.04 -20.88
CA PHE A 477 -19.18 15.67 -22.16
C PHE A 477 -19.09 14.19 -22.48
N GLN A 478 -18.13 13.49 -21.90
CA GLN A 478 -17.90 12.07 -22.17
C GLN A 478 -17.62 11.33 -20.86
N LYS A 479 -18.41 10.31 -20.57
CA LYS A 479 -18.15 9.43 -19.43
C LYS A 479 -16.86 8.65 -19.64
N ILE A 480 -15.92 8.81 -18.74
CA ILE A 480 -14.67 8.06 -18.72
C ILE A 480 -14.97 6.63 -18.25
N ARG A 481 -14.51 5.66 -19.00
CA ARG A 481 -14.57 4.24 -18.64
C ARG A 481 -13.32 3.55 -19.16
N THR A 482 -12.66 2.79 -18.32
CA THR A 482 -11.54 1.94 -18.72
C THR A 482 -11.80 0.50 -18.34
N THR A 483 -11.39 -0.41 -19.21
CA THR A 483 -11.48 -1.86 -18.97
C THR A 483 -10.11 -2.49 -19.13
N GLN A 484 -9.86 -3.50 -18.31
CA GLN A 484 -8.64 -4.29 -18.35
C GLN A 484 -9.00 -5.77 -18.21
N TYR A 485 -8.38 -6.59 -19.02
CA TYR A 485 -8.44 -8.06 -18.96
C TYR A 485 -7.02 -8.58 -18.75
N GLY A 486 -6.88 -9.65 -18.01
CA GLY A 486 -5.59 -10.29 -17.80
C GLY A 486 -5.69 -11.80 -17.72
N ALA A 487 -4.68 -12.48 -18.22
CA ALA A 487 -4.49 -13.91 -18.10
C ALA A 487 -3.08 -14.21 -17.61
N VAL A 488 -2.92 -15.13 -16.67
CA VAL A 488 -1.63 -15.51 -16.09
C VAL A 488 -1.46 -17.02 -16.09
N VAL A 489 -0.22 -17.46 -16.38
CA VAL A 489 0.21 -18.84 -16.20
C VAL A 489 1.53 -18.83 -15.45
N GLN A 490 1.63 -19.64 -14.41
CA GLN A 490 2.86 -19.89 -13.65
C GLN A 490 3.16 -21.36 -13.63
N LEU A 491 4.40 -21.69 -13.90
CA LEU A 491 5.00 -23.01 -13.76
C LEU A 491 6.06 -22.95 -12.66
N ASP A 492 5.98 -23.86 -11.71
CA ASP A 492 6.90 -23.97 -10.58
C ASP A 492 7.40 -25.40 -10.49
N LYS A 493 8.65 -25.61 -10.86
CA LYS A 493 9.27 -26.92 -11.04
C LYS A 493 10.37 -27.14 -10.02
N SER A 494 10.23 -28.18 -9.21
CA SER A 494 11.32 -28.72 -8.41
C SER A 494 12.31 -29.51 -9.28
N LEU A 495 13.59 -29.22 -9.12
CA LEU A 495 14.69 -29.79 -9.89
C LEU A 495 15.64 -30.56 -8.94
N PRO A 496 16.51 -31.45 -9.46
CA PRO A 496 17.53 -32.10 -8.67
C PRO A 496 18.41 -31.10 -7.89
N LEU A 497 19.17 -31.60 -6.92
CA LEU A 497 20.15 -30.85 -6.12
C LEU A 497 19.54 -29.66 -5.37
N LYS A 498 18.26 -29.71 -4.96
CA LYS A 498 17.53 -28.66 -4.30
C LYS A 498 17.38 -27.35 -5.13
N PHE A 499 17.40 -27.44 -6.45
CA PHE A 499 17.03 -26.35 -7.32
C PHE A 499 15.50 -26.29 -7.47
N ARG A 500 14.99 -25.10 -7.71
CA ARG A 500 13.58 -24.83 -8.03
C ARG A 500 13.55 -23.73 -9.10
N PHE A 501 12.86 -24.00 -10.20
CA PHE A 501 12.68 -23.06 -11.29
C PHE A 501 11.23 -22.59 -11.33
N ILE A 502 11.03 -21.28 -11.43
CA ILE A 502 9.71 -20.66 -11.50
C ILE A 502 9.66 -19.78 -12.75
N SER A 503 8.63 -19.97 -13.55
CA SER A 503 8.33 -19.15 -14.72
C SER A 503 6.90 -18.66 -14.60
N THR A 504 6.69 -17.36 -14.71
CA THR A 504 5.35 -16.76 -14.71
C THR A 504 5.25 -15.83 -15.90
N THR A 505 4.16 -15.92 -16.65
CA THR A 505 3.87 -15.00 -17.75
C THR A 505 2.44 -14.52 -17.62
N ARG A 506 2.26 -13.21 -17.70
CA ARG A 506 0.96 -12.58 -17.71
C ARG A 506 0.80 -11.77 -18.98
N TRP A 507 -0.36 -11.91 -19.60
CA TRP A 507 -0.86 -11.02 -20.64
C TRP A 507 -1.97 -10.14 -20.05
N ASP A 508 -1.93 -8.84 -20.35
CA ASP A 508 -2.99 -7.88 -20.02
C ASP A 508 -3.36 -7.09 -21.27
N HIS A 509 -4.65 -6.79 -21.40
CA HIS A 509 -5.18 -5.86 -22.39
C HIS A 509 -5.87 -4.70 -21.66
N HIS A 510 -5.50 -3.46 -21.97
CA HIS A 510 -6.12 -2.26 -21.44
C HIS A 510 -6.78 -1.46 -22.56
N SER A 511 -8.02 -0.98 -22.35
CA SER A 511 -8.81 -0.28 -23.38
C SER A 511 -8.09 0.90 -24.03
N ASN A 512 -7.22 1.61 -23.30
CA ASN A 512 -6.53 2.81 -23.80
C ASN A 512 -5.11 2.52 -24.31
N PHE A 513 -4.47 1.45 -23.85
CA PHE A 513 -3.04 1.21 -24.08
C PHE A 513 -2.74 -0.10 -24.81
N GLY A 514 -3.75 -0.92 -25.11
CA GLY A 514 -3.57 -2.19 -25.83
C GLY A 514 -3.00 -3.32 -24.98
N ASN A 515 -2.13 -4.12 -25.58
CA ASN A 515 -1.64 -5.38 -25.02
C ASN A 515 -0.26 -5.26 -24.35
N PHE A 516 -0.08 -5.94 -23.23
CA PHE A 516 1.16 -5.98 -22.45
C PHE A 516 1.49 -7.40 -22.02
N PHE A 517 2.80 -7.70 -21.93
CA PHE A 517 3.30 -8.97 -21.43
C PHE A 517 4.28 -8.74 -20.28
N ALA A 518 4.01 -9.34 -19.13
CA ALA A 518 4.83 -9.28 -17.93
C ALA A 518 5.41 -10.67 -17.60
N PRO A 519 6.53 -11.07 -18.20
CA PRO A 519 7.24 -12.30 -17.84
C PRO A 519 8.05 -12.12 -16.55
N ARG A 520 8.20 -13.23 -15.81
CA ARG A 520 9.07 -13.32 -14.62
C ARG A 520 9.66 -14.71 -14.55
N PHE A 521 10.97 -14.80 -14.25
CA PHE A 521 11.69 -16.01 -14.06
C PHE A 521 12.43 -15.99 -12.72
N GLY A 522 12.52 -17.13 -12.08
CA GLY A 522 13.26 -17.31 -10.84
C GLY A 522 13.94 -18.66 -10.78
N LEU A 523 15.20 -18.67 -10.38
CA LEU A 523 15.96 -19.87 -10.05
C LEU A 523 16.37 -19.79 -8.59
N LEU A 524 15.95 -20.77 -7.80
CA LEU A 524 16.25 -20.86 -6.38
C LEU A 524 17.14 -22.08 -6.15
N LYS A 525 18.11 -21.95 -5.24
CA LYS A 525 18.98 -23.02 -4.75
C LYS A 525 18.89 -23.13 -3.24
N GLY A 526 18.40 -24.23 -2.73
CA GLY A 526 18.41 -24.52 -1.29
C GLY A 526 19.84 -24.68 -0.76
N ILE A 527 20.22 -23.84 0.21
CA ILE A 527 21.54 -23.85 0.87
C ILE A 527 21.29 -23.80 2.38
N GLY A 528 21.63 -24.89 3.09
CA GLY A 528 21.33 -25.01 4.52
C GLY A 528 19.83 -24.86 4.79
N ASP A 529 19.46 -24.04 5.78
CA ASP A 529 18.08 -23.69 6.12
C ASP A 529 17.61 -22.42 5.39
N GLY A 530 18.12 -22.15 4.19
CA GLY A 530 17.78 -20.99 3.38
C GLY A 530 17.85 -21.25 1.89
N ASN A 531 17.63 -20.20 1.12
CA ASN A 531 17.67 -20.22 -0.33
C ASN A 531 18.46 -19.03 -0.90
N LEU A 532 19.37 -19.33 -1.82
CA LEU A 532 19.91 -18.38 -2.76
C LEU A 532 18.93 -18.28 -3.94
N ARG A 533 18.60 -17.08 -4.39
CA ARG A 533 17.72 -16.85 -5.53
C ARG A 533 18.32 -15.86 -6.52
N ILE A 534 18.08 -16.13 -7.79
CA ILE A 534 18.29 -15.19 -8.89
C ILE A 534 16.94 -15.05 -9.58
N THR A 535 16.45 -13.83 -9.72
CA THR A 535 15.18 -13.57 -10.37
C THR A 535 15.31 -12.43 -11.38
N TRP A 536 14.52 -12.52 -12.43
CA TRP A 536 14.31 -11.46 -13.39
C TRP A 536 12.81 -11.31 -13.64
N GLY A 537 12.34 -10.07 -13.72
CA GLY A 537 10.94 -9.82 -13.98
C GLY A 537 10.69 -8.48 -14.63
N LYS A 538 9.60 -8.41 -15.38
CA LYS A 538 9.06 -7.21 -16.00
C LYS A 538 7.73 -6.85 -15.39
N ALA A 539 7.53 -5.55 -15.11
CA ALA A 539 6.27 -5.02 -14.60
C ALA A 539 5.87 -3.74 -15.35
N TYR A 540 4.59 -3.40 -15.23
CA TYR A 540 4.00 -2.21 -15.82
C TYR A 540 3.27 -1.40 -14.76
N ALA A 541 3.38 -0.05 -14.86
CA ALA A 541 2.50 0.87 -14.16
C ALA A 541 1.67 1.63 -15.20
N MET A 542 0.34 1.49 -15.09
CA MET A 542 -0.57 2.24 -15.95
C MET A 542 -0.64 3.68 -15.47
N PRO A 543 -0.68 4.67 -16.41
CA PRO A 543 -1.03 6.03 -16.03
C PRO A 543 -2.35 6.02 -15.26
N SER A 544 -2.40 6.68 -14.11
CA SER A 544 -3.63 6.78 -13.33
C SER A 544 -4.73 7.49 -14.14
N ILE A 545 -5.98 7.33 -13.76
CA ILE A 545 -7.08 8.08 -14.40
C ILE A 545 -6.82 9.59 -14.33
N GLN A 546 -6.25 10.08 -13.25
CA GLN A 546 -5.87 11.48 -13.13
C GLN A 546 -4.75 11.88 -14.10
N ASN A 547 -3.71 11.05 -14.28
CA ASN A 547 -2.68 11.33 -15.29
C ASN A 547 -3.27 11.42 -16.70
N GLN A 548 -4.30 10.62 -16.97
CA GLN A 548 -4.94 10.54 -18.29
C GLN A 548 -5.96 11.65 -18.53
N TYR A 549 -6.77 11.99 -17.53
CA TYR A 549 -7.99 12.78 -17.71
C TYR A 549 -8.16 13.92 -16.72
N ALA A 550 -7.13 14.34 -15.96
CA ALA A 550 -7.25 15.46 -15.05
C ALA A 550 -7.77 16.73 -15.72
N GLY A 551 -8.58 17.50 -14.97
CA GLY A 551 -9.02 18.85 -15.30
C GLY A 551 -9.13 19.63 -14.01
N ILE A 552 -8.00 19.87 -13.31
CA ILE A 552 -7.97 20.40 -11.95
C ILE A 552 -7.47 21.84 -11.94
N GLY A 553 -8.22 22.71 -11.25
CA GLY A 553 -7.78 24.08 -10.95
C GLY A 553 -7.49 24.94 -12.19
N ARG A 554 -8.06 24.57 -13.34
CA ARG A 554 -7.91 25.26 -14.63
C ARG A 554 -6.50 25.27 -15.21
N SER A 555 -5.56 24.60 -14.61
CA SER A 555 -4.16 24.59 -15.03
C SER A 555 -3.50 23.22 -15.08
N LEU A 556 -4.05 22.19 -14.41
CA LEU A 556 -3.54 20.83 -14.47
C LEU A 556 -4.44 19.96 -15.36
N PHE A 557 -3.88 19.45 -16.44
CA PHE A 557 -4.57 18.65 -17.44
C PHE A 557 -3.98 17.25 -17.57
N GLY A 558 -4.85 16.27 -17.79
CA GLY A 558 -4.43 14.91 -18.12
C GLY A 558 -3.94 14.83 -19.58
N ASN A 559 -3.18 13.78 -19.88
CA ASN A 559 -2.51 13.61 -21.16
C ASN A 559 -2.72 12.18 -21.72
N ALA A 560 -3.97 11.75 -21.86
CA ALA A 560 -4.29 10.45 -22.46
C ALA A 560 -4.05 10.42 -23.96
N SER A 561 -4.43 11.50 -24.67
CA SER A 561 -4.36 11.60 -26.14
C SER A 561 -3.66 12.89 -26.60
N GLY A 562 -3.03 13.60 -25.67
CA GLY A 562 -2.31 14.85 -25.96
C GLY A 562 -3.05 16.10 -25.49
N VAL A 563 -2.28 17.12 -25.14
CA VAL A 563 -2.73 18.49 -24.90
C VAL A 563 -2.31 19.32 -26.12
N TYR A 564 -3.28 19.89 -26.82
CA TYR A 564 -3.07 20.75 -27.98
C TYR A 564 -3.03 22.20 -27.54
N TYR A 565 -1.96 22.91 -27.85
CA TYR A 565 -1.70 24.24 -27.32
C TYR A 565 -0.90 25.14 -28.26
N ILE A 566 -0.96 26.45 -28.02
CA ILE A 566 -0.14 27.46 -28.69
C ILE A 566 0.98 27.86 -27.71
N PRO A 567 2.26 27.73 -28.07
CA PRO A 567 3.40 28.22 -27.26
C PRO A 567 3.40 29.75 -27.06
N ASN A 568 3.98 30.23 -25.94
CA ASN A 568 3.96 31.66 -25.56
C ASN A 568 4.66 32.61 -26.54
N GLU A 569 5.63 32.12 -27.31
CA GLU A 569 6.48 32.94 -28.21
C GLU A 569 5.96 33.00 -29.66
N THR A 570 4.81 32.41 -29.93
CA THR A 570 4.28 32.27 -31.29
C THR A 570 3.19 33.27 -31.61
N ASN A 571 3.15 33.64 -32.90
CA ASN A 571 2.08 34.48 -33.42
C ASN A 571 0.77 33.67 -33.49
N ILE A 572 -0.21 34.06 -32.70
CA ILE A 572 -1.51 33.34 -32.55
C ILE A 572 -2.31 33.18 -33.85
N HIS A 573 -1.90 33.86 -34.95
CA HIS A 573 -2.54 33.79 -36.25
C HIS A 573 -1.94 32.72 -37.19
N ASN A 574 -0.80 32.13 -36.81
CA ASN A 574 -0.16 31.10 -37.64
C ASN A 574 -0.48 29.69 -37.13
N THR A 575 -1.23 28.89 -37.90
CA THR A 575 -1.61 27.52 -37.52
C THR A 575 -0.44 26.55 -37.47
N GLU A 576 0.71 26.88 -38.04
CA GLU A 576 1.95 26.08 -37.98
C GLU A 576 2.59 26.10 -36.58
N ASP A 577 2.23 27.06 -35.75
CA ASP A 577 2.75 27.22 -34.37
C ASP A 577 2.03 26.35 -33.31
N TYR A 578 1.02 25.60 -33.69
CA TYR A 578 0.32 24.71 -32.77
C TYR A 578 1.16 23.47 -32.45
N ARG A 579 1.17 23.11 -31.18
CA ARG A 579 1.88 21.90 -30.66
C ARG A 579 0.95 20.97 -29.92
N THR A 580 1.32 19.69 -29.92
CA THR A 580 0.63 18.67 -29.13
C THR A 580 1.63 17.96 -28.23
N THR A 581 1.31 17.80 -26.95
CA THR A 581 2.11 16.97 -26.05
C THR A 581 2.04 15.51 -26.47
N THR A 582 3.11 14.77 -26.32
CA THR A 582 3.13 13.33 -26.58
C THR A 582 2.18 12.61 -25.59
N PRO A 583 1.22 11.81 -26.07
CA PRO A 583 0.32 11.04 -25.23
C PRO A 583 1.07 10.10 -24.27
N LEU A 584 0.53 9.92 -23.06
CA LEU A 584 1.12 9.03 -22.07
C LEU A 584 1.12 7.58 -22.51
N GLN A 585 2.21 6.89 -22.18
CA GLN A 585 2.38 5.45 -22.33
C GLN A 585 2.57 4.81 -20.95
N PRO A 586 2.21 3.54 -20.77
CA PRO A 586 2.50 2.83 -19.53
C PRO A 586 4.00 2.76 -19.24
N GLU A 587 4.34 2.98 -17.98
CA GLU A 587 5.68 2.82 -17.49
C GLU A 587 6.04 1.34 -17.41
N GLN A 588 7.29 1.00 -17.71
CA GLN A 588 7.82 -0.36 -17.66
C GLN A 588 9.03 -0.40 -16.74
N VAL A 589 9.16 -1.45 -15.94
CA VAL A 589 10.40 -1.76 -15.23
C VAL A 589 10.83 -3.20 -15.52
N GLN A 590 12.12 -3.39 -15.71
CA GLN A 590 12.76 -4.70 -15.79
C GLN A 590 13.80 -4.78 -14.68
N THR A 591 13.70 -5.75 -13.80
CA THR A 591 14.59 -5.85 -12.65
C THR A 591 15.22 -7.23 -12.56
N TRP A 592 16.54 -7.26 -12.38
CA TRP A 592 17.31 -8.41 -11.91
C TRP A 592 17.50 -8.32 -10.41
N GLU A 593 17.34 -9.46 -9.74
CA GLU A 593 17.58 -9.53 -8.30
C GLU A 593 18.40 -10.80 -7.97
N ILE A 594 19.36 -10.63 -7.07
CA ILE A 594 20.11 -11.75 -6.47
C ILE A 594 19.95 -11.61 -4.96
N GLY A 595 19.47 -12.65 -4.31
CA GLY A 595 19.23 -12.57 -2.87
C GLY A 595 19.44 -13.90 -2.17
N TYR A 596 19.85 -13.81 -0.92
CA TYR A 596 19.91 -14.94 0.00
C TYR A 596 18.99 -14.67 1.19
N LYS A 597 18.23 -15.68 1.60
CA LYS A 597 17.37 -15.63 2.77
C LYS A 597 17.44 -16.98 3.50
N GLY A 598 17.78 -16.97 4.78
CA GLY A 598 17.89 -18.20 5.54
C GLY A 598 18.36 -18.05 6.97
N ASN A 599 18.31 -19.16 7.69
CA ASN A 599 18.80 -19.27 9.06
C ASN A 599 20.20 -19.88 9.10
N PHE A 600 21.08 -19.29 9.90
CA PHE A 600 22.43 -19.79 10.18
C PHE A 600 22.58 -20.11 11.67
N PHE A 601 23.21 -21.25 11.96
CA PHE A 601 23.49 -21.67 13.33
C PHE A 601 22.31 -21.59 14.28
N ARG A 602 21.06 -21.70 13.75
CA ARG A 602 19.78 -21.58 14.49
C ARG A 602 19.57 -20.25 15.24
N LYS A 603 20.52 -19.34 15.23
CA LYS A 603 20.47 -18.06 15.95
C LYS A 603 20.43 -16.82 15.05
N PHE A 604 20.92 -16.94 13.83
CA PHE A 604 20.96 -15.84 12.88
C PHE A 604 19.96 -16.07 11.76
N TYR A 605 19.18 -15.05 11.49
CA TYR A 605 18.39 -14.96 10.26
C TYR A 605 18.96 -13.86 9.39
N ILE A 606 19.27 -14.19 8.14
CA ILE A 606 19.89 -13.29 7.17
C ILE A 606 18.96 -13.14 5.98
N ASP A 607 18.71 -11.91 5.56
CA ASP A 607 17.95 -11.56 4.36
C ASP A 607 18.68 -10.44 3.63
N VAL A 608 19.39 -10.79 2.58
CA VAL A 608 20.15 -9.84 1.74
C VAL A 608 19.68 -9.95 0.30
N ASN A 609 19.45 -8.83 -0.32
CA ASN A 609 18.98 -8.73 -1.68
C ASN A 609 19.66 -7.57 -2.41
N TYR A 610 20.31 -7.85 -3.52
CA TYR A 610 20.78 -6.87 -4.50
C TYR A 610 19.77 -6.80 -5.65
N TYR A 611 19.46 -5.60 -6.10
CA TYR A 611 18.60 -5.38 -7.25
C TYR A 611 19.19 -4.39 -8.23
N ASN A 612 18.86 -4.54 -9.52
CA ASN A 612 19.21 -3.64 -10.59
C ASN A 612 18.04 -3.59 -11.59
N GLY A 613 17.41 -2.44 -11.68
CA GLY A 613 16.22 -2.20 -12.49
C GLY A 613 16.45 -1.13 -13.54
N LEU A 614 15.81 -1.30 -14.68
CA LEU A 614 15.74 -0.31 -15.75
C LEU A 614 14.27 0.03 -16.00
N SER A 615 13.89 1.27 -15.70
CA SER A 615 12.57 1.82 -15.99
C SER A 615 12.58 2.57 -17.30
N LYS A 616 11.56 2.33 -18.14
CA LYS A 616 11.31 3.01 -19.42
C LYS A 616 9.96 3.69 -19.37
N ASN A 617 9.80 4.77 -20.15
CA ASN A 617 8.56 5.56 -20.20
C ASN A 617 8.10 6.03 -18.81
N PHE A 618 9.04 6.44 -18.01
CA PHE A 618 8.80 6.88 -16.65
C PHE A 618 7.81 8.05 -16.64
N ILE A 619 6.74 7.99 -15.83
CA ILE A 619 5.74 9.05 -15.77
C ILE A 619 6.21 10.13 -14.80
N SER A 620 6.38 11.35 -15.31
CA SER A 620 6.81 12.51 -14.54
C SER A 620 5.75 12.92 -13.51
N PRO A 621 6.14 13.60 -12.42
CA PRO A 621 5.25 14.52 -11.76
C PRO A 621 4.67 15.52 -12.78
N SER A 622 3.58 16.24 -12.41
CA SER A 622 3.05 17.28 -13.31
C SER A 622 4.12 18.34 -13.61
N ARG A 623 4.26 18.70 -14.88
CA ARG A 623 5.23 19.68 -15.38
C ARG A 623 4.52 20.88 -15.96
N SER A 624 5.06 22.08 -15.71
CA SER A 624 4.54 23.32 -16.28
C SER A 624 5.03 23.48 -17.73
N VAL A 625 4.11 23.83 -18.61
CA VAL A 625 4.34 24.11 -20.03
C VAL A 625 3.88 25.53 -20.31
N GLY A 626 4.76 26.34 -20.92
CA GLY A 626 4.41 27.70 -21.38
C GLY A 626 3.54 27.65 -22.64
N GLY A 627 2.31 28.14 -22.55
CA GLY A 627 1.42 28.17 -23.69
C GLY A 627 -0.05 28.18 -23.32
N ARG A 628 -0.90 28.44 -24.28
CA ARG A 628 -2.35 28.49 -24.20
C ARG A 628 -2.98 27.20 -24.70
N VAL A 629 -3.71 26.49 -23.85
CA VAL A 629 -4.37 25.23 -24.21
C VAL A 629 -5.59 25.49 -25.11
N ILE A 630 -5.70 24.72 -26.16
CA ILE A 630 -6.82 24.74 -27.14
C ILE A 630 -7.74 23.56 -26.94
N SER A 631 -7.18 22.36 -26.80
CA SER A 631 -7.94 21.16 -26.47
C SER A 631 -7.12 20.20 -25.59
N VAL A 632 -7.82 19.36 -24.86
CA VAL A 632 -7.23 18.32 -24.00
C VAL A 632 -7.89 17.00 -24.37
N ASN A 633 -7.08 16.01 -24.74
CA ASN A 633 -7.58 14.70 -25.19
C ASN A 633 -8.62 14.81 -26.32
N GLY A 634 -8.42 15.75 -27.26
CA GLY A 634 -9.33 16.02 -28.35
C GLY A 634 -10.60 16.81 -27.99
N ILE A 635 -10.82 17.14 -26.71
CA ILE A 635 -11.98 17.92 -26.25
C ILE A 635 -11.60 19.42 -26.24
N PRO A 636 -12.27 20.27 -27.04
CA PRO A 636 -12.00 21.71 -27.04
C PRO A 636 -12.25 22.36 -25.67
N VAL A 637 -11.33 23.18 -25.24
CA VAL A 637 -11.37 23.86 -23.94
C VAL A 637 -12.60 24.74 -23.78
N LYS A 638 -13.02 25.44 -24.82
CA LYS A 638 -14.22 26.30 -24.83
C LYS A 638 -15.51 25.57 -24.46
N HIS A 639 -15.55 24.27 -24.59
CA HIS A 639 -16.70 23.44 -24.29
C HIS A 639 -16.62 22.78 -22.91
N ASN A 640 -15.51 22.93 -22.18
CA ASN A 640 -15.37 22.32 -20.85
C ASN A 640 -15.48 23.41 -19.76
N PRO A 641 -16.53 23.43 -18.93
CA PRO A 641 -16.74 24.42 -17.87
C PRO A 641 -15.59 24.48 -16.86
N ALA A 642 -14.96 23.35 -16.56
CA ALA A 642 -13.80 23.27 -15.67
C ALA A 642 -12.58 24.04 -16.21
N ILE A 643 -12.47 24.20 -17.52
CA ILE A 643 -11.35 24.80 -18.20
C ILE A 643 -11.70 26.16 -18.78
N ALA A 644 -12.95 26.38 -19.21
CA ALA A 644 -13.40 27.56 -19.96
C ALA A 644 -13.13 28.91 -19.25
N GLY A 645 -13.06 28.93 -17.93
CA GLY A 645 -12.77 30.18 -17.21
C GLY A 645 -11.29 30.59 -17.15
N SER A 646 -10.35 29.72 -17.61
CA SER A 646 -8.91 29.99 -17.53
C SER A 646 -8.29 30.58 -18.80
N ILE A 647 -8.99 30.55 -19.93
CA ILE A 647 -8.36 30.75 -21.26
C ILE A 647 -8.97 31.90 -22.06
N GLN A 648 -9.93 32.63 -21.49
CA GLN A 648 -10.74 33.58 -22.26
C GLN A 648 -10.12 34.94 -22.55
N ASN A 649 -8.86 35.20 -22.15
CA ASN A 649 -8.21 36.44 -22.54
C ASN A 649 -7.16 36.20 -23.63
N ASP A 650 -7.45 36.58 -24.84
CA ASP A 650 -6.54 36.59 -25.98
C ASP A 650 -5.26 37.44 -25.75
N THR A 651 -5.16 38.11 -24.59
CA THR A 651 -4.06 38.99 -24.18
C THR A 651 -3.03 38.35 -23.27
N LEU A 652 -3.20 37.07 -22.86
CA LEU A 652 -2.25 36.39 -21.94
C LEU A 652 -1.00 35.93 -22.68
N LYS A 653 -0.05 36.85 -22.88
CA LYS A 653 1.28 36.56 -23.48
C LYS A 653 2.13 35.57 -22.65
N ASN A 654 1.74 35.23 -21.44
CA ASN A 654 2.48 34.33 -20.51
C ASN A 654 1.58 33.24 -19.87
N ALA A 655 0.67 32.69 -20.66
CA ALA A 655 -0.15 31.56 -20.18
C ALA A 655 0.73 30.34 -19.92
N SER A 656 0.39 29.57 -18.89
CA SER A 656 1.03 28.28 -18.60
C SER A 656 0.00 27.27 -18.12
N PHE A 657 0.24 26.02 -18.41
CA PHE A 657 -0.52 24.89 -17.91
C PHE A 657 0.43 23.80 -17.40
N SER A 658 -0.06 22.86 -16.62
CA SER A 658 0.69 21.70 -16.17
C SER A 658 0.09 20.43 -16.75
N THR A 659 0.93 19.48 -17.12
CA THR A 659 0.52 18.15 -17.58
C THR A 659 1.57 17.09 -17.22
N PHE A 660 1.34 15.86 -17.60
CA PHE A 660 2.20 14.72 -17.33
C PHE A 660 2.88 14.25 -18.61
N PHE A 661 4.13 13.81 -18.49
CA PHE A 661 4.93 13.29 -19.59
C PHE A 661 5.53 11.93 -19.24
N ASN A 662 5.81 11.14 -20.26
CA ASN A 662 6.77 10.06 -20.13
C ASN A 662 8.18 10.62 -20.41
N TYR A 663 9.12 10.28 -19.56
CA TYR A 663 10.51 10.55 -19.81
C TYR A 663 11.37 9.29 -19.57
N GLY A 664 12.44 9.25 -20.19
CA GLY A 664 13.62 8.49 -20.28
C GLY A 664 13.77 7.12 -19.70
N ASP A 665 15.01 6.71 -19.77
CA ASP A 665 15.51 5.49 -19.19
C ASP A 665 16.09 5.82 -17.81
N VAL A 666 15.47 5.32 -16.74
CA VAL A 666 15.92 5.50 -15.36
C VAL A 666 16.43 4.17 -14.85
N ARG A 667 17.74 4.08 -14.57
CA ARG A 667 18.32 2.91 -13.92
C ARG A 667 18.31 3.11 -12.41
N THR A 668 17.78 2.14 -11.67
CA THR A 668 17.81 2.09 -10.20
C THR A 668 18.50 0.81 -9.74
N PHE A 669 19.32 0.88 -8.71
CA PHE A 669 20.01 -0.27 -8.15
C PHE A 669 20.21 -0.09 -6.65
N GLY A 670 20.38 -1.19 -5.92
CA GLY A 670 20.59 -1.08 -4.49
C GLY A 670 20.73 -2.42 -3.78
N ILE A 671 20.94 -2.30 -2.47
CA ILE A 671 21.08 -3.44 -1.56
C ILE A 671 20.10 -3.23 -0.41
N ASP A 672 19.27 -4.24 -0.16
CA ASP A 672 18.46 -4.36 1.04
C ASP A 672 19.02 -5.51 1.88
N ALA A 673 19.52 -5.23 3.07
CA ALA A 673 20.17 -6.21 3.95
C ALA A 673 19.55 -6.19 5.34
N GLY A 674 19.21 -7.36 5.87
CA GLY A 674 18.70 -7.53 7.22
C GLY A 674 19.39 -8.72 7.91
N VAL A 675 19.81 -8.51 9.15
CA VAL A 675 20.35 -9.56 10.01
C VAL A 675 19.61 -9.50 11.33
N SER A 676 19.04 -10.63 11.75
CA SER A 676 18.43 -10.78 13.07
C SER A 676 19.23 -11.84 13.85
N TYR A 677 19.56 -11.53 15.10
CA TYR A 677 20.26 -12.41 16.01
C TYR A 677 19.42 -12.67 17.24
N SER A 678 19.05 -13.94 17.44
CA SER A 678 18.36 -14.40 18.65
C SER A 678 19.40 -14.85 19.69
N TYR A 679 19.70 -13.96 20.65
CA TYR A 679 20.65 -14.31 21.73
C TYR A 679 20.08 -15.44 22.60
N ASN A 680 18.82 -15.28 23.02
CA ASN A 680 18.04 -16.28 23.75
C ASN A 680 16.52 -16.04 23.51
N LYS A 681 15.68 -16.77 24.25
CA LYS A 681 14.21 -16.62 24.17
C LYS A 681 13.67 -15.23 24.62
N HIS A 682 14.53 -14.41 25.23
CA HIS A 682 14.15 -13.10 25.76
C HIS A 682 14.68 -11.94 24.93
N ILE A 683 15.80 -12.10 24.22
CA ILE A 683 16.51 -11.00 23.59
C ILE A 683 16.75 -11.30 22.11
N ASN A 684 16.24 -10.42 21.26
CA ASN A 684 16.46 -10.44 19.82
C ASN A 684 17.02 -9.08 19.37
N PHE A 685 18.06 -9.12 18.55
CA PHE A 685 18.63 -7.97 17.88
C PHE A 685 18.33 -8.07 16.38
N THR A 686 17.93 -6.97 15.75
CA THR A 686 17.74 -6.89 14.32
C THR A 686 18.38 -5.63 13.80
N VAL A 687 19.21 -5.74 12.76
CA VAL A 687 19.75 -4.60 12.02
C VAL A 687 19.29 -4.73 10.58
N ARG A 688 18.77 -3.65 10.01
CA ARG A 688 18.35 -3.54 8.62
C ARG A 688 19.02 -2.34 8.00
N TYR A 689 19.48 -2.51 6.78
CA TYR A 689 20.14 -1.46 6.02
C TYR A 689 19.63 -1.49 4.58
N SER A 690 19.41 -0.32 4.01
CA SER A 690 19.05 -0.15 2.61
C SER A 690 19.94 0.92 1.98
N TRP A 691 20.63 0.53 0.91
CA TRP A 691 21.36 1.42 0.05
C TRP A 691 20.66 1.53 -1.30
N PHE A 692 20.49 2.75 -1.79
CA PHE A 692 19.82 3.06 -3.05
C PHE A 692 20.71 3.92 -3.94
N GLY A 693 20.81 3.57 -5.21
CA GLY A 693 21.47 4.36 -6.24
C GLY A 693 20.60 4.47 -7.49
N SER A 694 20.81 5.55 -8.23
CA SER A 694 20.14 5.76 -9.51
C SER A 694 21.10 6.38 -10.52
N ASP A 695 20.86 6.08 -11.80
CA ASP A 695 21.58 6.67 -12.93
C ASP A 695 20.55 7.17 -13.95
N ILE A 696 20.51 8.48 -14.12
CA ILE A 696 19.67 9.19 -15.11
C ILE A 696 20.59 10.03 -15.96
N LYS A 697 20.81 9.60 -17.20
CA LYS A 697 21.77 10.22 -18.11
C LYS A 697 21.30 11.58 -18.58
N LYS A 698 22.15 12.60 -18.43
CA LYS A 698 21.89 13.99 -18.83
C LYS A 698 21.85 14.18 -20.35
N ASP A 699 22.61 13.39 -21.07
CA ASP A 699 22.77 13.42 -22.54
C ASP A 699 21.74 12.58 -23.28
N ASN A 700 20.84 11.91 -22.57
CA ASN A 700 19.75 11.17 -23.17
C ASN A 700 18.53 12.10 -23.37
N PRO A 701 18.18 12.46 -24.61
CA PRO A 701 17.03 13.35 -24.88
C PRO A 701 15.70 12.80 -24.40
N LYS A 702 15.61 11.51 -24.12
CA LYS A 702 14.42 10.91 -23.51
C LYS A 702 14.26 11.29 -22.03
N ASN A 703 15.30 11.78 -21.37
CA ASN A 703 15.26 12.20 -19.97
C ASN A 703 14.87 13.68 -19.82
N ASP A 704 14.85 14.43 -20.93
CA ASP A 704 14.29 15.77 -21.03
C ASP A 704 12.76 15.65 -21.23
N ALA A 705 12.02 15.68 -20.13
CA ALA A 705 10.59 15.44 -20.13
C ALA A 705 9.78 16.58 -20.75
N ASN A 706 10.23 17.81 -20.55
CA ASN A 706 9.57 19.02 -21.05
C ASN A 706 10.09 19.48 -22.43
N LYS A 707 11.13 18.78 -22.95
CA LYS A 707 11.76 19.04 -24.24
C LYS A 707 12.31 20.49 -24.39
N ASP A 708 12.87 21.02 -23.30
CA ASP A 708 13.51 22.31 -23.31
C ASP A 708 14.99 22.25 -23.73
N GLY A 709 15.51 21.06 -24.02
CA GLY A 709 16.89 20.78 -24.43
C GLY A 709 17.85 20.56 -23.27
N TYR A 710 17.34 20.52 -22.03
CA TYR A 710 18.16 20.37 -20.84
C TYR A 710 17.52 19.42 -19.80
N VAL A 711 18.26 18.39 -19.37
CA VAL A 711 17.81 17.52 -18.29
C VAL A 711 18.07 18.19 -16.95
N SER A 712 17.04 18.73 -16.34
CA SER A 712 17.06 19.49 -15.10
C SER A 712 17.38 18.63 -13.87
N ALA A 713 17.70 19.25 -12.75
CA ALA A 713 17.84 18.55 -11.46
C ALA A 713 16.53 17.88 -11.01
N GLU A 714 15.39 18.50 -11.32
CA GLU A 714 14.07 17.94 -11.04
C GLU A 714 13.80 16.63 -11.79
N GLU A 715 14.27 16.55 -13.04
CA GLU A 715 14.12 15.35 -13.87
C GLU A 715 15.07 14.22 -13.46
N LYS A 716 16.14 14.54 -12.76
CA LYS A 716 17.11 13.56 -12.23
C LYS A 716 16.82 13.10 -10.81
N SER A 717 16.03 13.83 -10.06
CA SER A 717 15.79 13.48 -8.66
C SER A 717 14.71 12.41 -8.53
N LEU A 718 15.03 11.34 -7.82
CA LEU A 718 14.08 10.33 -7.40
C LEU A 718 13.58 10.54 -5.96
N ASN A 719 13.94 11.66 -5.32
CA ASN A 719 13.45 12.05 -4.00
C ASN A 719 13.63 10.98 -2.91
N THR A 720 14.75 10.25 -2.96
CA THR A 720 14.98 9.08 -2.13
C THR A 720 16.35 9.18 -1.46
N PRO A 721 16.46 8.97 -0.13
CA PRO A 721 17.74 8.92 0.56
C PRO A 721 18.57 7.73 0.09
N GLN A 722 19.90 7.91 -0.06
CA GLN A 722 20.78 6.84 -0.48
C GLN A 722 20.96 5.79 0.62
N ASN A 723 21.10 6.22 1.87
CA ASN A 723 21.37 5.34 3.01
C ASN A 723 20.27 5.44 4.07
N ARG A 724 19.78 4.28 4.50
CA ARG A 724 18.82 4.15 5.61
C ARG A 724 19.20 2.95 6.44
N ALA A 725 19.11 3.09 7.75
CA ALA A 725 19.40 2.01 8.67
C ALA A 725 18.38 1.97 9.82
N ILE A 726 18.13 0.77 10.30
CA ILE A 726 17.25 0.53 11.46
C ILE A 726 17.90 -0.53 12.32
N ALA A 727 18.04 -0.25 13.61
CA ALA A 727 18.43 -1.23 14.63
C ALA A 727 17.27 -1.43 15.59
N ILE A 728 16.95 -2.68 15.91
CA ILE A 728 15.83 -3.04 16.77
C ILE A 728 16.34 -4.01 17.85
N ILE A 729 15.95 -3.75 19.09
CA ILE A 729 16.16 -4.66 20.23
C ILE A 729 14.80 -5.00 20.78
N ASN A 730 14.45 -6.28 20.74
CA ASN A 730 13.22 -6.79 21.31
C ASN A 730 13.54 -7.59 22.58
N LEU A 731 13.05 -7.12 23.70
CA LEU A 731 13.06 -7.81 24.98
C LEU A 731 11.67 -8.40 25.20
N GLN A 732 11.59 -9.72 25.34
CA GLN A 732 10.34 -10.45 25.31
C GLN A 732 10.27 -11.49 26.42
N ASN A 733 9.06 -11.97 26.71
CA ASN A 733 8.85 -13.01 27.70
C ASN A 733 9.42 -12.69 29.08
N LEU A 734 9.49 -11.39 29.43
CA LEU A 734 9.94 -10.93 30.74
C LEU A 734 8.80 -11.12 31.76
N PHE A 735 9.15 -11.23 33.05
CA PHE A 735 8.19 -11.38 34.17
C PHE A 735 7.10 -12.44 33.88
N LYS A 736 7.54 -13.68 33.68
CA LYS A 736 6.64 -14.82 33.36
C LYS A 736 5.84 -14.59 32.07
N SER A 737 6.50 -14.07 31.04
CA SER A 737 5.94 -13.77 29.72
C SER A 737 4.85 -12.69 29.70
N LYS A 738 4.79 -11.85 30.71
CA LYS A 738 3.80 -10.77 30.80
C LYS A 738 4.29 -9.43 30.25
N LEU A 739 5.62 -9.19 30.24
CA LEU A 739 6.21 -7.91 29.83
C LEU A 739 7.05 -8.07 28.56
N PHE A 740 6.89 -7.13 27.64
CA PHE A 740 7.81 -6.91 26.54
C PHE A 740 8.30 -5.45 26.55
N VAL A 741 9.49 -5.22 25.98
CA VAL A 741 10.04 -3.89 25.70
C VAL A 741 10.71 -3.94 24.33
N ASN A 742 10.34 -3.03 23.43
CA ASN A 742 10.94 -2.90 22.12
C ASN A 742 11.60 -1.53 22.01
N PHE A 743 12.83 -1.55 21.57
CA PHE A 743 13.62 -0.36 21.32
C PHE A 743 14.04 -0.34 19.85
N SER A 744 13.88 0.78 19.14
CA SER A 744 14.31 0.91 17.76
C SER A 744 15.01 2.24 17.51
N ILE A 745 16.07 2.19 16.71
CA ILE A 745 16.80 3.35 16.21
C ILE A 745 16.63 3.39 14.71
N ARG A 746 16.19 4.52 14.15
CA ARG A 746 16.02 4.74 12.72
C ARG A 746 16.91 5.90 12.28
N TYR A 747 17.76 5.63 11.30
CA TYR A 747 18.59 6.61 10.61
C TYR A 747 18.11 6.79 9.16
N VAL A 748 17.99 8.04 8.73
CA VAL A 748 17.70 8.43 7.35
C VAL A 748 18.73 9.48 6.94
N GLU A 749 19.48 9.19 5.89
CA GLU A 749 20.46 10.13 5.34
C GLU A 749 19.76 11.37 4.78
N GLN A 750 20.43 12.50 4.83
CA GLN A 750 19.98 13.72 4.20
C GLN A 750 19.94 13.56 2.68
N TYR A 751 18.87 14.04 2.04
CA TYR A 751 18.67 13.89 0.61
C TYR A 751 18.02 15.11 -0.03
N GLU A 752 18.19 15.23 -1.36
CA GLU A 752 17.55 16.24 -2.17
C GLU A 752 16.12 15.83 -2.53
N PHE A 753 15.23 16.82 -2.59
CA PHE A 753 13.86 16.63 -2.98
C PHE A 753 13.45 17.70 -3.99
N TYR A 754 12.88 17.30 -5.12
CA TYR A 754 12.33 18.18 -6.14
C TYR A 754 10.88 17.82 -6.41
N SER A 755 10.00 18.80 -6.33
CA SER A 755 8.60 18.61 -6.71
C SER A 755 8.35 19.15 -8.13
N GLY A 756 7.35 18.59 -8.80
CA GLY A 756 6.90 19.08 -10.12
C GLY A 756 6.34 20.49 -10.10
N SER A 757 6.15 21.09 -8.91
CA SER A 757 5.75 22.48 -8.72
C SER A 757 6.95 23.42 -8.53
N GLN A 758 8.13 23.03 -9.00
CA GLN A 758 9.38 23.79 -8.90
C GLN A 758 9.81 24.06 -7.44
N ILE A 759 9.51 23.15 -6.56
CA ILE A 759 9.87 23.19 -5.14
C ILE A 759 10.98 22.17 -4.92
N GLY A 760 12.14 22.63 -4.49
CA GLY A 760 13.30 21.78 -4.22
C GLY A 760 13.95 22.07 -2.88
N THR A 761 14.58 21.05 -2.30
CA THR A 761 15.50 21.19 -1.18
C THR A 761 16.85 20.62 -1.57
N VAL A 762 17.93 21.35 -1.24
CA VAL A 762 19.29 20.87 -1.47
C VAL A 762 19.89 20.47 -0.13
N ALA A 763 20.46 19.26 -0.08
CA ALA A 763 21.14 18.75 1.11
C ALA A 763 22.26 19.72 1.55
N GLY A 764 22.36 19.96 2.88
CA GLY A 764 23.41 20.79 3.48
C GLY A 764 23.21 22.30 3.44
N LYS A 765 22.16 22.82 2.81
CA LYS A 765 21.92 24.27 2.68
C LYS A 765 20.88 24.86 3.64
N GLY A 766 20.61 24.24 4.78
CA GLY A 766 19.81 24.79 5.87
C GLY A 766 18.31 24.68 5.70
N LYS A 767 17.55 25.40 6.54
CA LYS A 767 16.08 25.30 6.67
C LYS A 767 15.27 25.83 5.47
N ARG A 768 15.91 26.48 4.52
CA ARG A 768 15.23 27.12 3.36
C ARG A 768 15.82 26.58 2.08
N GLY A 769 15.00 25.89 1.32
CA GLY A 769 15.34 25.46 -0.02
C GLY A 769 15.32 26.65 -0.97
N LYS A 770 16.22 26.65 -1.95
CA LYS A 770 16.15 27.50 -3.12
C LYS A 770 15.59 26.70 -4.27
N ILE A 771 14.68 27.30 -5.01
CA ILE A 771 14.37 26.82 -6.35
C ILE A 771 15.34 27.50 -7.29
N GLU A 772 16.17 26.73 -7.96
CA GLU A 772 17.01 27.23 -9.04
C GLU A 772 16.37 26.84 -10.37
N ILE A 773 15.84 27.82 -11.08
CA ILE A 773 15.38 27.66 -12.45
C ILE A 773 16.49 28.22 -13.34
N PRO A 774 17.03 27.45 -14.28
CA PRO A 774 18.04 27.94 -15.20
C PRO A 774 17.62 29.27 -15.87
N GLY A 775 18.47 30.28 -15.79
CA GLY A 775 18.22 31.59 -16.38
C GLY A 775 17.25 32.52 -15.63
N LYS A 776 16.79 32.16 -14.42
CA LYS A 776 15.89 32.99 -13.60
C LYS A 776 16.44 33.17 -12.19
N PRO A 777 16.16 34.31 -11.51
CA PRO A 777 16.58 34.50 -10.12
C PRO A 777 15.93 33.45 -9.20
N PRO A 778 16.66 32.96 -8.17
CA PRO A 778 16.17 31.92 -7.29
C PRO A 778 14.94 32.38 -6.52
N LEU A 779 13.91 31.55 -6.51
CA LEU A 779 12.69 31.78 -5.74
C LEU A 779 12.92 31.34 -4.28
N ILE A 780 12.81 32.28 -3.34
CA ILE A 780 12.89 31.97 -1.91
C ILE A 780 11.43 31.84 -1.41
N LYS A 781 11.04 30.65 -0.98
CA LYS A 781 9.76 30.45 -0.31
C LYS A 781 9.95 30.34 1.20
N ASN A 782 8.97 30.82 1.99
CA ASN A 782 9.00 30.77 3.45
C ASN A 782 8.42 29.46 4.01
N PHE A 783 8.55 28.36 3.27
CA PHE A 783 8.25 27.06 3.83
C PHE A 783 9.42 26.54 4.67
N ASP A 784 9.13 25.70 5.64
CA ASP A 784 10.14 24.89 6.30
C ASP A 784 10.44 23.68 5.41
N TRP A 785 11.47 23.80 4.57
CA TRP A 785 11.70 22.88 3.46
C TRP A 785 12.66 21.77 3.76
N GLY A 786 13.32 21.85 4.79
CA GLY A 786 14.33 20.87 5.03
C GLY A 786 15.46 21.35 5.94
N PRO A 787 16.53 20.58 6.05
CA PRO A 787 16.87 19.42 5.20
C PRO A 787 15.89 18.27 5.37
N LEU A 788 15.59 17.57 4.28
CA LEU A 788 14.87 16.31 4.33
C LEU A 788 15.82 15.18 4.69
N GLY A 789 15.40 14.28 5.59
CA GLY A 789 16.33 13.30 6.15
C GLY A 789 17.37 13.95 7.08
N GLY A 790 18.53 13.33 7.21
CA GLY A 790 19.61 13.79 8.09
C GLY A 790 19.26 13.69 9.56
N PHE A 791 18.44 12.72 9.94
CA PHE A 791 18.01 12.51 11.31
C PHE A 791 18.23 11.07 11.79
N THR A 792 18.36 10.95 13.11
CA THR A 792 18.29 9.68 13.82
C THR A 792 17.20 9.78 14.88
N THR A 793 16.19 8.92 14.79
CA THR A 793 15.13 8.83 15.80
C THR A 793 15.25 7.56 16.60
N VAL A 794 14.80 7.64 17.84
CA VAL A 794 14.73 6.50 18.77
C VAL A 794 13.28 6.34 19.18
N ASP A 795 12.77 5.11 19.05
CA ASP A 795 11.44 4.76 19.50
C ASP A 795 11.54 3.72 20.62
N LEU A 796 10.65 3.83 21.59
CA LEU A 796 10.50 2.89 22.69
C LEU A 796 9.05 2.47 22.82
N SER A 797 8.80 1.17 22.94
CA SER A 797 7.48 0.67 23.32
C SER A 797 7.59 -0.43 24.36
N ALA A 798 6.60 -0.51 25.23
CA ALA A 798 6.50 -1.54 26.24
C ALA A 798 5.03 -1.95 26.43
N GLY A 799 4.79 -3.19 26.80
CA GLY A 799 3.45 -3.63 27.12
C GLY A 799 3.42 -4.72 28.18
N TYR A 800 2.36 -4.69 28.97
CA TYR A 800 2.14 -5.61 30.06
C TYR A 800 0.80 -6.32 29.95
N LYS A 801 0.84 -7.65 30.00
CA LYS A 801 -0.34 -8.51 30.02
C LYS A 801 -0.70 -8.84 31.47
N PHE A 802 -1.76 -8.23 32.00
CA PHE A 802 -2.23 -8.53 33.37
C PHE A 802 -2.72 -9.98 33.46
N ASN A 803 -3.49 -10.39 32.45
CA ASN A 803 -4.02 -11.72 32.30
C ASN A 803 -4.32 -12.01 30.82
N ALA A 804 -4.99 -13.11 30.50
CA ALA A 804 -5.37 -13.47 29.13
C ALA A 804 -6.36 -12.47 28.49
N MET A 805 -7.09 -11.70 29.30
CA MET A 805 -8.12 -10.79 28.82
C MET A 805 -7.63 -9.34 28.69
N VAL A 806 -6.76 -8.87 29.61
CA VAL A 806 -6.41 -7.44 29.73
C VAL A 806 -4.93 -7.23 29.50
N SER A 807 -4.62 -6.31 28.58
CA SER A 807 -3.25 -5.83 28.35
C SER A 807 -3.21 -4.31 28.19
N ILE A 808 -2.09 -3.73 28.54
CA ILE A 808 -1.76 -2.31 28.32
C ILE A 808 -0.48 -2.25 27.51
N ASN A 809 -0.46 -1.41 26.46
CA ASN A 809 0.71 -1.08 25.67
C ASN A 809 0.94 0.43 25.72
N ALA A 810 2.19 0.84 25.78
CA ALA A 810 2.60 2.23 25.68
C ALA A 810 3.79 2.36 24.72
N GLY A 811 3.87 3.47 24.03
CA GLY A 811 4.96 3.74 23.09
C GLY A 811 5.28 5.21 22.97
N VAL A 812 6.52 5.50 22.68
CA VAL A 812 7.05 6.82 22.38
C VAL A 812 7.81 6.72 21.07
N THR A 813 7.34 7.45 20.04
CA THR A 813 8.07 7.63 18.78
C THR A 813 8.90 8.91 18.89
N ASN A 814 10.12 8.89 18.36
CA ASN A 814 11.05 10.02 18.43
C ASN A 814 11.29 10.48 19.88
N LEU A 815 11.76 9.56 20.74
CA LEU A 815 11.95 9.73 22.18
C LEU A 815 12.72 11.01 22.55
N PHE A 816 13.76 11.33 21.79
CA PHE A 816 14.61 12.51 22.06
C PHE A 816 14.11 13.79 21.38
N ASN A 817 12.93 13.75 20.77
CA ASN A 817 12.31 14.87 20.08
C ASN A 817 13.22 15.53 19.03
N CYS A 818 14.01 14.70 18.33
CA CYS A 818 14.86 15.17 17.24
C CYS A 818 14.01 15.79 16.13
N ARG A 819 14.53 16.82 15.48
CA ARG A 819 13.85 17.39 14.33
C ARG A 819 13.78 16.36 13.20
N GLN A 820 12.58 16.02 12.79
CA GLN A 820 12.29 15.07 11.73
C GLN A 820 11.42 15.73 10.67
N MET A 821 11.92 15.83 9.45
CA MET A 821 11.16 16.30 8.30
C MET A 821 11.38 15.33 7.14
N GLU A 822 10.30 14.81 6.57
CA GLU A 822 10.35 13.73 5.59
C GLU A 822 9.69 14.10 4.25
N MET A 823 8.94 15.20 4.17
CA MET A 823 8.31 15.73 2.97
C MET A 823 8.47 17.24 2.92
N VAL A 824 8.64 17.79 1.72
CA VAL A 824 8.62 19.25 1.51
C VAL A 824 7.27 19.81 1.94
N ALA A 825 7.27 20.96 2.61
CA ALA A 825 6.10 21.61 3.19
C ALA A 825 5.40 20.79 4.29
N SER A 826 5.97 19.68 4.79
CA SER A 826 5.44 19.03 5.98
C SER A 826 5.83 19.79 7.25
N PRO A 827 5.05 19.70 8.33
CA PRO A 827 5.51 20.13 9.64
C PRO A 827 6.72 19.31 10.09
N SER A 828 7.52 19.87 11.01
CA SER A 828 8.51 19.10 11.73
C SER A 828 7.80 18.14 12.67
N ILE A 829 8.05 16.85 12.50
CA ILE A 829 7.43 15.81 13.32
C ILE A 829 8.12 15.75 14.68
N SER A 830 7.36 16.03 15.70
CA SER A 830 7.79 15.98 17.11
C SER A 830 7.56 14.59 17.71
N ARG A 831 8.00 14.43 18.96
CA ARG A 831 7.75 13.23 19.75
C ARG A 831 6.25 12.94 19.87
N LEU A 832 5.88 11.68 19.65
CA LEU A 832 4.51 11.19 19.85
C LEU A 832 4.50 10.13 20.95
N ILE A 833 3.58 10.26 21.88
CA ILE A 833 3.34 9.31 22.98
C ILE A 833 1.96 8.70 22.75
N MET A 834 1.87 7.39 22.84
CA MET A 834 0.63 6.64 22.72
C MET A 834 0.50 5.62 23.83
N MET A 835 -0.71 5.44 24.33
CA MET A 835 -1.05 4.39 25.29
C MET A 835 -2.33 3.69 24.83
N GLU A 836 -2.37 2.38 24.95
CA GLU A 836 -3.51 1.54 24.56
C GLU A 836 -3.85 0.58 25.66
N ILE A 837 -5.13 0.48 26.00
CA ILE A 837 -5.68 -0.63 26.75
C ILE A 837 -6.48 -1.53 25.83
N LYS A 838 -6.30 -2.85 25.96
CA LYS A 838 -7.00 -3.84 25.18
C LYS A 838 -7.64 -4.89 26.08
N ILE A 839 -8.92 -5.16 25.83
CA ILE A 839 -9.70 -6.16 26.52
C ILE A 839 -10.11 -7.23 25.48
N ASN A 840 -9.72 -8.47 25.72
CA ASN A 840 -10.07 -9.63 24.88
C ASN A 840 -10.96 -10.55 25.70
N VAL A 841 -12.18 -10.77 25.27
CA VAL A 841 -13.11 -11.73 25.86
C VAL A 841 -13.15 -12.95 24.93
N PRO A 842 -12.49 -14.05 25.30
CA PRO A 842 -12.51 -15.27 24.48
C PRO A 842 -13.92 -15.85 24.44
N TYR A 843 -14.28 -16.48 23.34
CA TYR A 843 -15.52 -17.23 23.27
C TYR A 843 -15.35 -18.57 24.05
N LEU A 844 -15.98 -18.66 25.21
CA LEU A 844 -16.05 -19.89 25.95
C LEU A 844 -17.15 -20.77 25.35
N LYS A 845 -16.78 -21.79 24.61
CA LYS A 845 -17.71 -22.81 24.14
C LYS A 845 -18.28 -23.49 25.40
N LYS A 846 -19.59 -23.36 25.68
CA LYS A 846 -20.25 -24.16 26.73
C LYS A 846 -19.90 -25.63 26.47
N GLN A 847 -19.20 -26.27 27.40
CA GLN A 847 -19.13 -27.71 27.42
C GLN A 847 -20.53 -28.19 27.70
N ASN A 848 -21.21 -28.77 26.71
CA ASN A 848 -22.34 -29.62 26.97
C ASN A 848 -21.78 -30.78 27.81
N SER A 849 -21.98 -30.70 29.10
CA SER A 849 -21.94 -31.88 29.96
C SER A 849 -23.03 -32.81 29.50
N LEU A 850 -22.74 -33.67 28.55
CA LEU A 850 -23.46 -34.95 28.45
C LEU A 850 -23.03 -35.71 29.69
N GLN A 851 -23.81 -35.57 30.77
CA GLN A 851 -23.93 -36.59 31.77
C GLN A 851 -24.43 -37.83 31.00
N ALA A 852 -23.62 -38.86 31.04
CA ALA A 852 -24.05 -40.18 30.71
C ALA A 852 -25.06 -40.59 31.81
N ASP A 853 -26.26 -40.91 31.41
CA ASP A 853 -27.09 -41.92 32.06
C ASP A 853 -26.76 -43.25 31.42
#